data_34afafcfb9dc564564e7886e4d12f660
#
_entry.id   34afafcfb9dc564564e7886e4d12f660
#
_cell.length_a   1.000
_cell.length_b   1.000
_cell.length_c   1.000
_cell.angle_alpha   90.00
_cell.angle_beta   90.00
_cell.angle_gamma   90.00
#
_symmetry.space_group_name_H-M   'P 1'
#
loop_
_entity.id
_entity.type
_entity.pdbx_description
1 polymer ?
#
loop_
_entity_poly.entity_id
_entity_poly.type
_entity_poly.pdbx_seq_one_letter_code
_entity_poly.pdbx_strand_id
1 'polypeptide(L)'
;MARTKLQITRRRFLKSTLLGAAALSLNSFSARPLVSELQRMGLPLPWYRRGQIKVTYSTCDMCPWRCGVVVQSVNGQVVKVDGNPADPKSRGMLCARGQAGPSFMYDPDRLRSPMIRTGERGEGKFKEVTWEEALDYTAEKLKQTGQAFGPEAVAVFGHTAGDFWFADYFAQAWGTPNAAKPASSLCTSPREEAATLTYGLPVGGHEPVDWDQLNCLVLIGSHIGEDSRNTVMQDFANAWARGAKVIVVDPRLSNVAAKADTWLPIKPGTDTALVLAWINVLIGEELYDKAYLAEWATGLSELAAHVAPFTPEWAAEITDLTADQIRQTARMMAEHRPQSVIVPGRHVTWYGNDTQRMRAIYIVNALLGAYGREGGIYFNKSPYIESYPHPPFAVTGSSGGCSAEPGQESDELPLGPSGKARADGARSKFLRGATALQELIEPMITGDPYPIKALIAYGVNVLNTIPNRPRTIEAMKKLDFILAVDVLPQEHVAWADVVLPEATIYERYDELWTVAHKTPYIAMREPAVEPLYDTKPAWWMVRELGLRLGLEKYFKWETAEEYLDARLVSIGSSLEKMRQENGVIIQNGKPYLADFEGKSPFATHSQKIELYSPELAEAGFDPIPVYEPTDEPPAGHYRLLYGRHPVHTFAKTQNTPLLHDLYAENELWLNEAEATTQGLANGDAVWLENQDGARSGPIKVKATPRIRADAVYMVHGFGQEAPGLSRANGRGASDTKLQTAYKLDPISGGAGMRINFVRIIKEV
;
A
#
# COMPACT_ATOMS: atom_id res chain seq x y z
N MET A 1 45.79 15.15 23.33
CA MET A 1 44.64 15.96 23.75
C MET A 1 43.39 15.06 23.85
N ALA A 2 42.95 14.78 25.08
CA ALA A 2 41.90 13.82 25.35
C ALA A 2 40.51 14.41 25.00
N ARG A 3 39.75 13.75 24.11
CA ARG A 3 38.37 14.08 23.86
C ARG A 3 37.48 13.52 24.97
N THR A 4 37.02 14.39 25.87
CA THR A 4 36.04 14.06 26.92
C THR A 4 34.67 13.81 26.27
N LYS A 5 34.22 12.57 26.28
CA LYS A 5 32.83 12.21 25.90
C LYS A 5 31.88 12.73 26.98
N LEU A 6 31.08 13.73 26.67
CA LEU A 6 29.97 14.15 27.54
C LEU A 6 28.88 13.08 27.50
N GLN A 7 28.76 12.28 28.55
CA GLN A 7 27.62 11.40 28.77
C GLN A 7 26.48 12.19 29.45
N ILE A 8 25.46 12.54 28.68
CA ILE A 8 24.23 13.12 29.21
C ILE A 8 23.35 11.99 29.73
N THR A 9 23.14 11.89 31.01
CA THR A 9 22.25 10.88 31.59
C THR A 9 20.78 11.21 31.27
N ARG A 10 19.92 10.18 31.10
CA ARG A 10 18.48 10.29 30.81
C ARG A 10 17.76 11.26 31.76
N ARG A 11 18.20 11.35 33.00
CA ARG A 11 17.65 12.25 34.06
C ARG A 11 18.04 13.73 33.81
N ARG A 12 19.22 14.00 33.27
CA ARG A 12 19.66 15.35 32.89
C ARG A 12 18.97 15.82 31.62
N PHE A 13 18.77 14.92 30.64
CA PHE A 13 18.02 15.20 29.43
C PHE A 13 16.55 15.55 29.74
N LEU A 14 15.87 14.78 30.60
CA LEU A 14 14.48 15.04 31.00
C LEU A 14 14.34 16.34 31.83
N LYS A 15 15.34 16.69 32.65
CA LYS A 15 15.33 17.99 33.37
C LYS A 15 15.52 19.16 32.43
N SER A 16 16.35 19.03 31.40
CA SER A 16 16.53 20.10 30.39
C SER A 16 15.32 20.25 29.48
N THR A 17 14.61 19.16 29.13
CA THR A 17 13.35 19.21 28.37
C THR A 17 12.18 19.78 29.18
N LEU A 18 12.08 19.46 30.47
CA LEU A 18 11.07 20.07 31.36
C LEU A 18 11.30 21.54 31.61
N LEU A 19 12.55 21.99 31.75
CA LEU A 19 12.92 23.40 31.81
C LEU A 19 12.67 24.13 30.52
N GLY A 20 12.86 23.47 29.34
CA GLY A 20 12.52 24.00 28.04
C GLY A 20 11.01 24.17 27.82
N ALA A 21 10.20 23.22 28.28
CA ALA A 21 8.73 23.29 28.21
C ALA A 21 8.14 24.35 29.13
N ALA A 22 8.71 24.52 30.35
CA ALA A 22 8.31 25.59 31.29
C ALA A 22 8.71 26.99 30.76
N ALA A 23 9.82 27.12 30.04
CA ALA A 23 10.23 28.38 29.42
C ALA A 23 9.38 28.79 28.20
N LEU A 24 8.68 27.84 27.56
CA LEU A 24 7.75 28.09 26.45
C LEU A 24 6.36 28.57 26.91
N SER A 25 6.01 28.37 28.18
CA SER A 25 4.72 28.78 28.76
C SER A 25 4.75 30.15 29.44
N LEU A 26 5.93 30.78 29.58
CA LEU A 26 6.08 32.11 30.18
C LEU A 26 6.43 33.15 29.11
N ASN A 27 5.48 34.04 28.84
CA ASN A 27 5.57 35.17 27.91
C ASN A 27 6.89 35.95 27.95
N SER A 28 7.53 36.03 26.80
CA SER A 28 8.26 37.15 26.20
C SER A 28 9.53 37.76 26.83
N PHE A 29 10.03 37.43 28.00
CA PHE A 29 11.19 38.18 28.55
C PHE A 29 12.45 37.33 28.93
N SER A 30 12.45 36.01 28.88
CA SER A 30 13.58 35.18 29.36
C SER A 30 14.22 34.22 28.37
N ALA A 31 13.95 34.35 27.06
CA ALA A 31 14.53 33.46 26.04
C ALA A 31 15.99 33.77 25.65
N ARG A 32 16.53 34.92 26.03
CA ARG A 32 17.92 35.33 25.68
C ARG A 32 19.00 34.39 26.19
N PRO A 33 18.94 33.84 27.43
CA PRO A 33 19.96 32.92 27.91
C PRO A 33 19.99 31.58 27.17
N LEU A 34 18.80 31.06 26.79
CA LEU A 34 18.70 29.79 26.06
C LEU A 34 19.23 29.90 24.63
N VAL A 35 18.98 31.04 23.96
CA VAL A 35 19.45 31.35 22.62
C VAL A 35 20.97 31.44 22.58
N SER A 36 21.60 32.08 23.60
CA SER A 36 23.06 32.21 23.70
C SER A 36 23.74 30.87 23.99
N GLU A 37 23.08 29.96 24.72
CA GLU A 37 23.59 28.64 25.03
C GLU A 37 23.50 27.72 23.79
N LEU A 38 22.41 27.76 23.03
CA LEU A 38 22.28 27.02 21.77
C LEU A 38 23.30 27.48 20.72
N GLN A 39 23.60 28.79 20.68
CA GLN A 39 24.68 29.34 19.83
C GLN A 39 26.06 28.85 20.27
N ARG A 40 26.33 28.78 21.56
CA ARG A 40 27.58 28.23 22.10
C ARG A 40 27.77 26.75 21.76
N MET A 41 26.66 26.00 21.67
CA MET A 41 26.64 24.58 21.32
C MET A 41 26.75 24.35 19.80
N GLY A 42 26.87 25.40 19.00
CA GLY A 42 26.93 25.29 17.53
C GLY A 42 25.63 24.77 16.90
N LEU A 43 24.53 24.76 17.66
CA LEU A 43 23.24 24.37 17.13
C LEU A 43 22.65 25.57 16.36
N PRO A 44 22.12 25.34 15.15
CA PRO A 44 21.48 26.41 14.39
C PRO A 44 20.30 26.94 15.21
N LEU A 45 20.29 28.27 15.40
CA LEU A 45 19.12 28.93 15.99
C LEU A 45 17.89 28.56 15.18
N PRO A 46 16.74 28.31 15.82
CA PRO A 46 15.50 28.13 15.13
C PRO A 46 15.20 29.38 14.29
N TRP A 47 15.63 29.39 13.04
CA TRP A 47 15.55 30.50 12.08
C TRP A 47 14.09 30.89 11.79
N TYR A 48 13.11 29.99 12.00
CA TYR A 48 11.68 30.21 11.92
C TYR A 48 11.15 31.31 12.88
N ARG A 49 11.90 31.73 13.88
CA ARG A 49 11.48 32.83 14.77
C ARG A 49 11.58 34.22 14.14
N ARG A 50 12.14 34.37 12.93
CA ARG A 50 12.35 35.63 12.25
C ARG A 50 11.49 35.88 11.00
N GLY A 51 10.50 35.00 10.74
CA GLY A 51 9.62 35.12 9.57
C GLY A 51 8.15 34.94 9.91
N GLN A 52 7.30 35.35 8.99
CA GLN A 52 5.86 35.08 9.07
C GLN A 52 5.61 33.60 8.77
N ILE A 53 4.85 32.93 9.63
CA ILE A 53 4.44 31.54 9.41
C ILE A 53 3.34 31.53 8.35
N LYS A 54 3.55 30.82 7.25
CA LYS A 54 2.51 30.43 6.30
C LYS A 54 2.00 29.05 6.68
N VAL A 55 0.68 28.89 6.75
CA VAL A 55 -0.01 27.63 6.99
C VAL A 55 -0.62 27.15 5.68
N THR A 56 -0.38 25.90 5.33
CA THR A 56 -0.92 25.26 4.13
C THR A 56 -1.55 23.92 4.50
N TYR A 57 -2.76 23.66 4.01
CA TYR A 57 -3.43 22.36 4.16
C TYR A 57 -3.09 21.46 2.99
N SER A 58 -2.74 20.21 3.29
CA SER A 58 -2.26 19.27 2.28
C SER A 58 -2.54 17.83 2.72
N THR A 59 -2.05 16.86 1.97
CA THR A 59 -2.12 15.44 2.30
C THR A 59 -0.74 14.81 2.38
N CYS A 60 -0.53 13.94 3.38
CA CYS A 60 0.68 13.16 3.54
C CYS A 60 0.77 12.07 2.44
N ASP A 61 1.96 11.80 1.94
CA ASP A 61 2.25 10.69 1.03
C ASP A 61 3.43 9.81 1.49
N MET A 62 3.72 9.85 2.78
CA MET A 62 4.73 8.96 3.36
C MET A 62 4.27 7.49 3.43
N CYS A 63 2.97 7.23 3.21
CA CYS A 63 2.40 5.91 3.02
C CYS A 63 1.03 6.00 2.30
N PRO A 64 0.46 4.89 1.80
CA PRO A 64 -0.81 4.88 1.07
C PRO A 64 -2.03 5.38 1.86
N TRP A 65 -1.92 5.56 3.18
CA TRP A 65 -3.04 6.01 4.01
C TRP A 65 -3.41 7.48 3.78
N ARG A 66 -2.48 8.34 3.35
CA ARG A 66 -2.67 9.74 2.94
C ARG A 66 -3.47 10.57 3.94
N CYS A 67 -2.97 10.66 5.20
CA CYS A 67 -3.57 11.51 6.23
C CYS A 67 -3.55 12.98 5.82
N GLY A 68 -4.60 13.75 6.16
CA GLY A 68 -4.59 15.20 6.03
C GLY A 68 -3.52 15.83 6.94
N VAL A 69 -2.81 16.83 6.45
CA VAL A 69 -1.73 17.51 7.17
C VAL A 69 -1.87 19.03 7.13
N VAL A 70 -1.36 19.67 8.17
CA VAL A 70 -1.13 21.11 8.27
C VAL A 70 0.37 21.35 8.18
N VAL A 71 0.80 22.00 7.11
CA VAL A 71 2.21 22.31 6.83
C VAL A 71 2.49 23.74 7.22
N GLN A 72 3.50 23.95 8.05
CA GLN A 72 3.98 25.28 8.43
C GLN A 72 5.29 25.56 7.70
N SER A 73 5.33 26.67 6.99
CA SER A 73 6.53 27.15 6.31
C SER A 73 6.89 28.56 6.73
N VAL A 74 8.19 28.89 6.68
CA VAL A 74 8.73 30.22 7.00
C VAL A 74 9.84 30.52 6.01
N ASN A 75 9.76 31.68 5.36
CA ASN A 75 10.74 32.10 4.34
C ASN A 75 10.99 31.03 3.25
N GLY A 76 9.91 30.39 2.78
CA GLY A 76 9.99 29.38 1.73
C GLY A 76 10.55 28.02 2.19
N GLN A 77 10.61 27.74 3.49
CA GLN A 77 11.08 26.45 4.02
C GLN A 77 10.02 25.81 4.93
N VAL A 78 9.76 24.54 4.73
CA VAL A 78 8.89 23.74 5.59
C VAL A 78 9.59 23.50 6.93
N VAL A 79 8.96 23.91 8.02
CA VAL A 79 9.54 23.83 9.38
C VAL A 79 8.82 22.83 10.28
N LYS A 80 7.54 22.57 10.01
CA LYS A 80 6.72 21.67 10.82
C LYS A 80 5.58 21.09 9.99
N VAL A 81 5.20 19.88 10.33
CA VAL A 81 4.02 19.22 9.79
C VAL A 81 3.25 18.58 10.95
N ASP A 82 1.97 18.91 11.05
CA ASP A 82 1.04 18.33 12.01
C ASP A 82 -0.11 17.62 11.26
N GLY A 83 -0.87 16.77 11.94
CA GLY A 83 -2.11 16.23 11.37
C GLY A 83 -3.18 17.30 11.24
N ASN A 84 -4.00 17.20 10.20
CA ASN A 84 -5.14 18.12 9.98
C ASN A 84 -6.36 17.66 10.80
N PRO A 85 -6.85 18.45 11.78
CA PRO A 85 -8.04 18.09 12.54
C PRO A 85 -9.32 18.00 11.71
N ALA A 86 -9.36 18.67 10.56
CA ALA A 86 -10.51 18.63 9.65
C ALA A 86 -10.58 17.35 8.80
N ASP A 87 -9.50 16.55 8.73
CA ASP A 87 -9.49 15.28 8.02
C ASP A 87 -10.30 14.23 8.80
N PRO A 88 -11.44 13.72 8.29
CA PRO A 88 -12.29 12.79 9.02
C PRO A 88 -11.61 11.46 9.36
N LYS A 89 -10.65 11.01 8.55
CA LYS A 89 -9.97 9.73 8.69
C LYS A 89 -8.85 9.78 9.72
N SER A 90 -8.01 10.79 9.69
CA SER A 90 -6.86 10.92 10.61
C SER A 90 -7.14 11.78 11.85
N ARG A 91 -8.13 12.67 11.79
CA ARG A 91 -8.60 13.51 12.94
C ARG A 91 -7.48 14.23 13.67
N GLY A 92 -6.55 14.82 12.92
CA GLY A 92 -5.40 15.52 13.48
C GLY A 92 -4.25 14.60 13.94
N MET A 93 -4.36 13.28 13.77
CA MET A 93 -3.28 12.36 14.09
C MET A 93 -2.28 12.23 12.94
N LEU A 94 -0.99 12.17 13.29
CA LEU A 94 0.09 11.97 12.34
C LEU A 94 1.18 11.08 12.93
N CYS A 95 1.52 9.99 12.25
CA CYS A 95 2.52 9.04 12.71
C CYS A 95 3.96 9.53 12.47
N ALA A 96 4.97 8.80 13.01
CA ALA A 96 6.38 9.14 12.86
C ALA A 96 6.81 9.35 11.39
N ARG A 97 6.28 8.57 10.44
CA ARG A 97 6.55 8.73 9.00
C ARG A 97 6.07 10.09 8.49
N GLY A 98 4.82 10.46 8.82
CA GLY A 98 4.27 11.76 8.42
C GLY A 98 5.03 12.93 9.05
N GLN A 99 5.40 12.81 10.34
CA GLN A 99 6.25 13.79 11.03
C GLN A 99 7.64 13.94 10.37
N ALA A 100 8.17 12.85 9.79
CA ALA A 100 9.44 12.87 9.07
C ALA A 100 9.33 13.37 7.62
N GLY A 101 8.15 13.79 7.16
CA GLY A 101 7.95 14.32 5.80
C GLY A 101 8.92 15.43 5.41
N PRO A 102 9.18 16.44 6.28
CA PRO A 102 10.22 17.44 6.00
C PRO A 102 11.62 16.83 5.85
N SER A 103 11.96 15.80 6.61
CA SER A 103 13.24 15.10 6.49
C SER A 103 13.37 14.32 5.17
N PHE A 104 12.25 13.84 4.61
CA PHE A 104 12.21 13.27 3.26
C PHE A 104 12.37 14.36 2.18
N MET A 105 11.70 15.49 2.34
CA MET A 105 11.80 16.63 1.42
C MET A 105 13.21 17.19 1.35
N TYR A 106 13.92 17.26 2.48
CA TYR A 106 15.29 17.78 2.57
C TYR A 106 16.35 16.67 2.54
N ASP A 107 16.03 15.47 2.06
CA ASP A 107 17.01 14.40 1.93
C ASP A 107 18.14 14.84 0.98
N PRO A 108 19.41 14.77 1.41
CA PRO A 108 20.54 15.24 0.60
C PRO A 108 20.76 14.44 -0.68
N ASP A 109 20.24 13.21 -0.74
CA ASP A 109 20.40 12.30 -1.87
C ASP A 109 19.31 12.49 -2.95
N ARG A 110 18.45 13.51 -2.84
CA ARG A 110 17.42 13.79 -3.86
C ARG A 110 18.03 14.02 -5.23
N LEU A 111 17.32 13.52 -6.25
CA LEU A 111 17.51 13.91 -7.64
C LEU A 111 17.24 15.41 -7.79
N ARG A 112 18.08 16.14 -8.56
CA ARG A 112 18.08 17.60 -8.58
C ARG A 112 17.81 18.21 -9.94
N SER A 113 18.20 17.52 -11.00
CA SER A 113 18.08 17.96 -12.39
C SER A 113 17.76 16.79 -13.30
N PRO A 114 17.15 17.02 -14.47
CA PRO A 114 16.96 15.97 -15.47
C PRO A 114 18.28 15.40 -15.93
N MET A 115 18.29 14.11 -16.24
CA MET A 115 19.51 13.41 -16.64
C MET A 115 19.24 12.46 -17.81
N ILE A 116 20.25 12.32 -18.70
CA ILE A 116 20.28 11.33 -19.77
C ILE A 116 21.47 10.40 -19.54
N ARG A 117 21.25 9.10 -19.74
CA ARG A 117 22.26 8.05 -19.56
C ARG A 117 23.40 8.19 -20.55
N THR A 118 24.64 8.01 -20.06
CA THR A 118 25.86 8.03 -20.86
C THR A 118 26.65 6.72 -20.82
N GLY A 119 26.36 5.84 -19.84
CA GLY A 119 26.98 4.52 -19.70
C GLY A 119 26.04 3.37 -20.09
N GLU A 120 26.44 2.15 -19.75
CA GLU A 120 25.58 0.98 -19.89
C GLU A 120 24.45 0.99 -18.86
N ARG A 121 23.34 0.34 -19.16
CA ARG A 121 22.20 0.19 -18.22
C ARG A 121 22.63 -0.54 -16.96
N GLY A 122 22.29 0.01 -15.81
CA GLY A 122 22.70 -0.50 -14.50
C GLY A 122 23.99 0.11 -13.94
N GLU A 123 24.79 0.82 -14.74
CA GLU A 123 26.01 1.52 -14.25
C GLU A 123 25.71 2.81 -13.48
N GLY A 124 24.51 3.39 -13.65
CA GLY A 124 24.14 4.65 -13.01
C GLY A 124 24.95 5.87 -13.50
N LYS A 125 25.46 5.83 -14.72
CA LYS A 125 26.22 6.94 -15.31
C LYS A 125 25.33 7.83 -16.15
N PHE A 126 25.20 9.08 -15.73
CA PHE A 126 24.33 10.08 -16.34
C PHE A 126 25.05 11.39 -16.60
N LYS A 127 24.52 12.16 -17.52
CA LYS A 127 24.83 13.56 -17.75
C LYS A 127 23.59 14.39 -17.42
N GLU A 128 23.73 15.45 -16.64
CA GLU A 128 22.67 16.45 -16.41
C GLU A 128 22.36 17.19 -17.71
N VAL A 129 21.08 17.45 -17.95
CA VAL A 129 20.55 18.12 -19.13
C VAL A 129 19.44 19.09 -18.74
N THR A 130 18.98 19.92 -19.67
CA THR A 130 17.80 20.76 -19.46
C THR A 130 16.51 19.93 -19.51
N TRP A 131 15.43 20.48 -18.95
CA TRP A 131 14.10 19.89 -19.07
C TRP A 131 13.66 19.75 -20.52
N GLU A 132 13.97 20.73 -21.34
CA GLU A 132 13.67 20.71 -22.78
C GLU A 132 14.38 19.54 -23.47
N GLU A 133 15.69 19.39 -23.28
CA GLU A 133 16.46 18.27 -23.84
C GLU A 133 15.94 16.91 -23.38
N ALA A 134 15.61 16.75 -22.09
CA ALA A 134 15.13 15.50 -21.55
C ALA A 134 13.74 15.13 -22.07
N LEU A 135 12.82 16.11 -22.14
CA LEU A 135 11.46 15.90 -22.61
C LEU A 135 11.40 15.68 -24.13
N ASP A 136 12.20 16.40 -24.91
CA ASP A 136 12.30 16.22 -26.36
C ASP A 136 12.85 14.83 -26.70
N TYR A 137 13.92 14.41 -26.02
CA TYR A 137 14.47 13.05 -26.20
C TYR A 137 13.46 11.98 -25.80
N THR A 138 12.75 12.16 -24.68
CA THR A 138 11.69 11.24 -24.23
C THR A 138 10.55 11.16 -25.26
N ALA A 139 10.07 12.30 -25.73
CA ALA A 139 8.99 12.35 -26.72
C ALA A 139 9.39 11.71 -28.04
N GLU A 140 10.63 11.92 -28.49
CA GLU A 140 11.17 11.28 -29.71
C GLU A 140 11.17 9.75 -29.56
N LYS A 141 11.67 9.22 -28.44
CA LYS A 141 11.71 7.77 -28.17
C LYS A 141 10.32 7.15 -28.11
N LEU A 142 9.38 7.82 -27.45
CA LEU A 142 7.99 7.35 -27.40
C LEU A 142 7.33 7.39 -28.79
N LYS A 143 7.56 8.44 -29.60
CA LYS A 143 7.09 8.49 -31.00
C LYS A 143 7.65 7.35 -31.84
N GLN A 144 8.96 7.11 -31.76
CA GLN A 144 9.62 6.00 -32.46
C GLN A 144 9.00 4.65 -32.07
N THR A 145 8.78 4.41 -30.76
CA THR A 145 8.15 3.19 -30.26
C THR A 145 6.71 3.06 -30.77
N GLY A 146 5.91 4.13 -30.67
CA GLY A 146 4.51 4.13 -31.13
C GLY A 146 4.37 3.94 -32.63
N GLN A 147 5.28 4.51 -33.43
CA GLN A 147 5.29 4.34 -34.91
C GLN A 147 5.69 2.93 -35.32
N ALA A 148 6.66 2.32 -34.63
CA ALA A 148 7.16 0.99 -34.99
C ALA A 148 6.29 -0.16 -34.50
N PHE A 149 5.67 -0.04 -33.32
CA PHE A 149 5.02 -1.15 -32.62
C PHE A 149 3.58 -0.85 -32.16
N GLY A 150 3.11 0.38 -32.31
CA GLY A 150 1.85 0.88 -31.75
C GLY A 150 2.02 1.50 -30.36
N PRO A 151 1.08 2.37 -29.94
CA PRO A 151 1.13 2.99 -28.61
C PRO A 151 1.04 1.97 -27.48
N GLU A 152 0.45 0.81 -27.72
CA GLU A 152 0.34 -0.31 -26.78
C GLU A 152 1.71 -0.92 -26.41
N ALA A 153 2.75 -0.68 -27.20
CA ALA A 153 4.11 -1.15 -26.88
C ALA A 153 4.81 -0.37 -25.75
N VAL A 154 4.12 0.59 -25.14
CA VAL A 154 4.58 1.35 -23.98
C VAL A 154 3.90 0.82 -22.73
N ALA A 155 4.66 0.37 -21.72
CA ALA A 155 4.14 0.10 -20.40
C ALA A 155 4.34 1.30 -19.47
N VAL A 156 3.36 1.58 -18.61
CA VAL A 156 3.43 2.66 -17.61
C VAL A 156 3.21 2.08 -16.22
N PHE A 157 4.25 2.09 -15.40
CA PHE A 157 4.17 1.63 -14.02
C PHE A 157 4.15 2.84 -13.09
N GLY A 158 3.12 2.94 -12.24
CA GLY A 158 2.95 4.05 -11.32
C GLY A 158 2.70 3.60 -9.89
N HIS A 159 3.31 4.32 -8.94
CA HIS A 159 3.01 4.19 -7.52
C HIS A 159 3.25 5.53 -6.82
N THR A 160 2.57 5.82 -5.76
CA THR A 160 2.52 7.08 -5.01
C THR A 160 1.25 7.90 -5.29
N ALA A 161 1.12 9.08 -4.71
CA ALA A 161 -0.07 9.92 -4.87
C ALA A 161 -0.20 10.56 -6.25
N GLY A 162 0.93 10.75 -6.95
CA GLY A 162 0.94 11.35 -8.28
C GLY A 162 0.82 10.35 -9.43
N ASP A 163 0.58 9.07 -9.14
CA ASP A 163 0.50 8.00 -10.16
C ASP A 163 -0.65 8.20 -11.16
N PHE A 164 -1.70 8.91 -10.76
CA PHE A 164 -2.80 9.30 -11.62
C PHE A 164 -2.31 9.97 -12.92
N TRP A 165 -1.35 10.89 -12.83
CA TRP A 165 -0.90 11.66 -13.98
C TRP A 165 -0.24 10.81 -15.07
N PHE A 166 0.60 9.85 -14.69
CA PHE A 166 1.26 8.97 -15.65
C PHE A 166 0.45 7.70 -15.93
N ALA A 167 0.03 6.96 -14.90
CA ALA A 167 -0.54 5.64 -15.07
C ALA A 167 -2.04 5.65 -15.46
N ASP A 168 -2.78 6.71 -15.12
CA ASP A 168 -4.17 6.82 -15.54
C ASP A 168 -4.31 7.84 -16.68
N TYR A 169 -3.94 9.09 -16.49
CA TYR A 169 -4.24 10.14 -17.46
C TYR A 169 -3.39 10.05 -18.73
N PHE A 170 -2.05 10.09 -18.58
CA PHE A 170 -1.14 10.05 -19.73
C PHE A 170 -1.25 8.73 -20.50
N ALA A 171 -1.30 7.59 -19.80
CA ALA A 171 -1.40 6.29 -20.43
C ALA A 171 -2.64 6.17 -21.33
N GLN A 172 -3.80 6.64 -20.86
CA GLN A 172 -5.05 6.62 -21.63
C GLN A 172 -5.03 7.62 -22.81
N ALA A 173 -4.46 8.80 -22.60
CA ALA A 173 -4.32 9.81 -23.64
C ALA A 173 -3.36 9.34 -24.75
N TRP A 174 -2.25 8.69 -24.38
CA TRP A 174 -1.28 8.09 -25.31
C TRP A 174 -1.88 6.92 -26.10
N GLY A 175 -2.71 6.11 -25.46
CA GLY A 175 -3.36 4.95 -26.09
C GLY A 175 -2.78 3.60 -25.67
N THR A 176 -2.09 3.52 -24.51
CA THR A 176 -1.64 2.24 -23.99
C THR A 176 -2.59 1.70 -22.91
N PRO A 177 -3.08 0.45 -23.07
CA PRO A 177 -3.80 -0.25 -22.01
C PRO A 177 -2.86 -0.85 -20.95
N ASN A 178 -1.54 -0.84 -21.17
CA ASN A 178 -0.53 -1.46 -20.31
C ASN A 178 -0.09 -0.54 -19.16
N ALA A 179 -1.06 0.07 -18.50
CA ALA A 179 -0.81 0.84 -17.27
C ALA A 179 -1.01 -0.04 -16.04
N ALA A 180 -0.03 -0.09 -15.14
CA ALA A 180 -0.04 -0.98 -14.00
C ALA A 180 0.37 -0.29 -12.69
N LYS A 181 -0.32 -0.65 -11.61
CA LYS A 181 -0.02 -0.18 -10.25
C LYS A 181 0.28 -1.38 -9.35
N PRO A 182 1.44 -1.41 -8.66
CA PRO A 182 1.74 -2.49 -7.70
C PRO A 182 0.67 -2.66 -6.63
N ALA A 183 -0.04 -1.58 -6.30
CA ALA A 183 -1.15 -1.62 -5.36
C ALA A 183 -2.27 -2.57 -5.78
N SER A 184 -2.43 -2.87 -7.06
CA SER A 184 -3.42 -3.81 -7.58
C SER A 184 -2.95 -5.26 -7.37
N SER A 185 -2.23 -5.83 -8.32
CA SER A 185 -1.90 -7.27 -8.36
C SER A 185 -0.97 -7.75 -7.24
N LEU A 186 -0.11 -6.87 -6.71
CA LEU A 186 0.80 -7.23 -5.60
C LEU A 186 0.22 -6.92 -4.21
N CYS A 187 -1.00 -6.34 -4.11
CA CYS A 187 -1.50 -5.88 -2.82
C CYS A 187 -2.99 -6.09 -2.61
N THR A 188 -3.87 -5.56 -3.49
CA THR A 188 -5.31 -5.45 -3.17
C THR A 188 -6.24 -6.31 -4.02
N SER A 189 -5.85 -6.73 -5.21
CA SER A 189 -6.77 -7.37 -6.15
C SER A 189 -7.55 -8.58 -5.60
N PRO A 190 -6.97 -9.53 -4.85
CA PRO A 190 -7.74 -10.63 -4.28
C PRO A 190 -8.83 -10.16 -3.30
N ARG A 191 -8.54 -9.09 -2.54
CA ARG A 191 -9.46 -8.53 -1.56
C ARG A 191 -10.62 -7.79 -2.22
N GLU A 192 -10.31 -6.93 -3.19
CA GLU A 192 -11.32 -6.15 -3.90
C GLU A 192 -12.24 -7.08 -4.71
N GLU A 193 -11.65 -8.05 -5.42
CA GLU A 193 -12.41 -9.01 -6.21
C GLU A 193 -13.30 -9.90 -5.33
N ALA A 194 -12.78 -10.41 -4.22
CA ALA A 194 -13.57 -11.19 -3.27
C ALA A 194 -14.73 -10.38 -2.70
N ALA A 195 -14.54 -9.10 -2.41
CA ALA A 195 -15.60 -8.22 -1.92
C ALA A 195 -16.66 -7.95 -2.99
N THR A 196 -16.23 -7.69 -4.23
CA THR A 196 -17.13 -7.52 -5.38
C THR A 196 -17.96 -8.77 -5.61
N LEU A 197 -17.35 -9.96 -5.62
CA LEU A 197 -18.03 -11.25 -5.79
C LEU A 197 -18.96 -11.64 -4.62
N THR A 198 -18.74 -11.08 -3.43
CA THR A 198 -19.54 -11.41 -2.24
C THR A 198 -20.62 -10.36 -1.97
N TYR A 199 -20.27 -9.08 -2.09
CA TYR A 199 -21.13 -7.95 -1.71
C TYR A 199 -21.55 -7.06 -2.91
N GLY A 200 -20.90 -7.23 -4.07
CA GLY A 200 -21.05 -6.35 -5.23
C GLY A 200 -20.34 -5.00 -5.08
N LEU A 201 -19.55 -4.81 -4.04
CA LEU A 201 -18.90 -3.53 -3.72
C LEU A 201 -17.46 -3.76 -3.27
N PRO A 202 -16.49 -2.98 -3.79
CA PRO A 202 -15.11 -3.06 -3.31
C PRO A 202 -14.98 -2.51 -1.88
N VAL A 203 -14.00 -2.99 -1.14
CA VAL A 203 -13.71 -2.49 0.23
C VAL A 203 -12.83 -1.25 0.27
N GLY A 204 -12.33 -0.80 -0.89
CA GLY A 204 -11.47 0.39 -0.99
C GLY A 204 -10.11 0.22 -0.31
N GLY A 205 -9.53 -0.96 -0.47
CA GLY A 205 -8.20 -1.30 0.03
C GLY A 205 -8.13 -1.75 1.48
N HIS A 206 -9.09 -1.43 2.33
CA HIS A 206 -9.15 -1.85 3.74
C HIS A 206 -10.60 -1.87 4.22
N GLU A 207 -10.94 -2.85 5.05
CA GLU A 207 -12.27 -2.97 5.62
C GLU A 207 -12.65 -1.69 6.38
N PRO A 208 -13.80 -1.08 6.03
CA PRO A 208 -14.32 0.12 6.68
C PRO A 208 -15.02 -0.25 8.00
N VAL A 209 -14.24 -0.47 9.05
CA VAL A 209 -14.73 -0.88 10.37
C VAL A 209 -15.34 0.29 11.12
N ASP A 210 -16.51 0.10 11.69
CA ASP A 210 -17.12 1.05 12.61
C ASP A 210 -16.58 0.87 14.03
N TRP A 211 -15.39 1.45 14.27
CA TRP A 211 -14.63 1.30 15.51
C TRP A 211 -15.38 1.75 16.77
N ASP A 212 -16.28 2.72 16.66
CA ASP A 212 -16.93 3.34 17.81
C ASP A 212 -17.89 2.41 18.53
N GLN A 213 -18.45 1.43 17.82
CA GLN A 213 -19.42 0.47 18.34
C GLN A 213 -18.91 -0.99 18.29
N LEU A 214 -17.66 -1.19 17.87
CA LEU A 214 -17.06 -2.53 17.72
C LEU A 214 -16.90 -3.22 19.08
N ASN A 215 -17.34 -4.49 19.20
CA ASN A 215 -17.26 -5.30 20.41
C ASN A 215 -16.36 -6.54 20.26
N CYS A 216 -16.12 -7.03 19.05
CA CYS A 216 -15.17 -8.11 18.78
C CYS A 216 -14.40 -7.84 17.50
N LEU A 217 -13.07 -7.85 17.59
CA LEU A 217 -12.15 -7.68 16.48
C LEU A 217 -11.36 -8.95 16.24
N VAL A 218 -11.41 -9.48 15.03
CA VAL A 218 -10.52 -10.56 14.60
C VAL A 218 -9.52 -10.02 13.59
N LEU A 219 -8.25 -10.19 13.85
CA LEU A 219 -7.16 -9.80 12.95
C LEU A 219 -6.50 -11.05 12.37
N ILE A 220 -6.57 -11.25 11.07
CA ILE A 220 -5.89 -12.35 10.38
C ILE A 220 -4.73 -11.76 9.57
N GLY A 221 -3.49 -12.04 9.94
CA GLY A 221 -2.29 -11.48 9.29
C GLY A 221 -2.29 -9.95 9.21
N SER A 222 -2.98 -9.28 10.12
CA SER A 222 -3.14 -7.82 10.16
C SER A 222 -2.43 -7.25 11.38
N HIS A 223 -1.50 -6.32 11.14
CA HIS A 223 -0.62 -5.75 12.16
C HIS A 223 -0.95 -4.27 12.40
N ILE A 224 -2.04 -3.98 13.12
CA ILE A 224 -2.39 -2.61 13.48
C ILE A 224 -1.25 -2.00 14.33
N GLY A 225 -0.78 -0.81 13.92
CA GLY A 225 0.37 -0.14 14.56
C GLY A 225 1.75 -0.56 14.06
N GLU A 226 1.84 -1.61 13.24
CA GLU A 226 3.09 -2.05 12.58
C GLU A 226 3.02 -1.94 11.05
N ASP A 227 1.92 -1.48 10.49
CA ASP A 227 1.69 -1.36 9.05
C ASP A 227 1.57 0.10 8.57
N SER A 228 0.96 0.30 7.40
CA SER A 228 0.77 1.63 6.80
C SER A 228 -0.31 2.49 7.45
N ARG A 229 -1.16 1.94 8.33
CA ARG A 229 -2.32 2.62 8.93
C ARG A 229 -2.12 2.98 10.40
N ASN A 230 -0.99 3.58 10.74
CA ASN A 230 -0.66 3.81 12.15
C ASN A 230 -1.65 4.70 12.91
N THR A 231 -2.41 5.58 12.22
CA THR A 231 -3.45 6.40 12.85
C THR A 231 -4.66 5.59 13.32
N VAL A 232 -4.94 4.43 12.73
CA VAL A 232 -5.98 3.49 13.19
C VAL A 232 -5.66 2.88 14.56
N MET A 233 -4.41 2.97 15.00
CA MET A 233 -4.01 2.47 16.33
C MET A 233 -4.80 3.14 17.47
N GLN A 234 -5.21 4.41 17.31
CA GLN A 234 -6.03 5.09 18.31
C GLN A 234 -7.46 4.51 18.36
N ASP A 235 -8.03 4.18 17.20
CA ASP A 235 -9.36 3.57 17.10
C ASP A 235 -9.36 2.19 17.76
N PHE A 236 -8.33 1.39 17.46
CA PHE A 236 -8.10 0.11 18.14
C PHE A 236 -7.97 0.29 19.66
N ALA A 237 -7.13 1.22 20.11
CA ALA A 237 -6.92 1.46 21.55
C ALA A 237 -8.21 1.89 22.25
N ASN A 238 -9.04 2.71 21.60
CA ASN A 238 -10.32 3.15 22.15
C ASN A 238 -11.32 1.98 22.22
N ALA A 239 -11.42 1.14 21.17
CA ALA A 239 -12.28 -0.04 21.19
C ALA A 239 -11.84 -1.05 22.27
N TRP A 240 -10.55 -1.33 22.35
CA TRP A 240 -9.97 -2.20 23.37
C TRP A 240 -10.20 -1.68 24.79
N ALA A 241 -10.04 -0.37 25.01
CA ALA A 241 -10.32 0.25 26.33
C ALA A 241 -11.80 0.18 26.74
N ARG A 242 -12.73 0.11 25.79
CA ARG A 242 -14.16 -0.14 26.06
C ARG A 242 -14.46 -1.61 26.37
N GLY A 243 -13.50 -2.51 26.23
CA GLY A 243 -13.65 -3.93 26.50
C GLY A 243 -13.95 -4.78 25.25
N ALA A 244 -13.74 -4.25 24.05
CA ALA A 244 -13.86 -5.04 22.84
C ALA A 244 -12.89 -6.23 22.87
N LYS A 245 -13.41 -7.42 22.53
CA LYS A 245 -12.63 -8.65 22.44
C LYS A 245 -11.71 -8.62 21.22
N VAL A 246 -10.52 -9.19 21.37
CA VAL A 246 -9.52 -9.21 20.32
C VAL A 246 -9.00 -10.63 20.10
N ILE A 247 -9.20 -11.15 18.88
CA ILE A 247 -8.64 -12.42 18.41
C ILE A 247 -7.58 -12.08 17.35
N VAL A 248 -6.37 -12.65 17.48
CA VAL A 248 -5.32 -12.45 16.48
C VAL A 248 -4.87 -13.81 15.92
N VAL A 249 -4.96 -13.97 14.63
CA VAL A 249 -4.46 -15.12 13.86
C VAL A 249 -3.19 -14.70 13.15
N ASP A 250 -2.06 -15.14 13.62
CA ASP A 250 -0.75 -14.74 13.10
C ASP A 250 0.33 -15.75 13.55
N PRO A 251 1.20 -16.22 12.66
CA PRO A 251 2.34 -17.08 13.03
C PRO A 251 3.34 -16.38 13.97
N ARG A 252 3.26 -15.07 14.08
CA ARG A 252 4.13 -14.21 14.88
C ARG A 252 3.34 -13.53 16.01
N LEU A 253 3.85 -13.56 17.23
CA LEU A 253 3.31 -12.76 18.34
C LEU A 253 3.64 -11.28 18.10
N SER A 254 2.81 -10.62 17.29
CA SER A 254 2.89 -9.18 17.01
C SER A 254 2.56 -8.34 18.22
N ASN A 255 2.74 -7.01 18.15
CA ASN A 255 2.41 -6.11 19.26
C ASN A 255 0.92 -6.16 19.61
N VAL A 256 0.04 -6.36 18.63
CA VAL A 256 -1.41 -6.51 18.86
C VAL A 256 -1.72 -7.91 19.38
N ALA A 257 -1.08 -8.96 18.84
CA ALA A 257 -1.24 -10.32 19.35
C ALA A 257 -0.90 -10.45 20.84
N ALA A 258 0.11 -9.71 21.31
CA ALA A 258 0.48 -9.65 22.73
C ALA A 258 -0.56 -8.95 23.62
N LYS A 259 -1.61 -8.34 23.05
CA LYS A 259 -2.73 -7.68 23.75
C LYS A 259 -4.07 -8.36 23.49
N ALA A 260 -4.09 -9.42 22.67
CA ALA A 260 -5.30 -10.13 22.30
C ALA A 260 -5.84 -10.97 23.48
N ASP A 261 -7.16 -11.14 23.54
CA ASP A 261 -7.81 -12.13 24.41
C ASP A 261 -7.43 -13.55 23.96
N THR A 262 -7.27 -13.76 22.65
CA THR A 262 -6.82 -15.03 22.08
C THR A 262 -5.84 -14.78 20.93
N TRP A 263 -4.65 -15.40 21.02
CA TRP A 263 -3.71 -15.48 19.91
C TRP A 263 -3.67 -16.90 19.35
N LEU A 264 -3.85 -17.02 18.05
CA LEU A 264 -3.82 -18.28 17.30
C LEU A 264 -2.55 -18.31 16.44
N PRO A 265 -1.48 -19.02 16.87
CA PRO A 265 -0.22 -19.13 16.14
C PRO A 265 -0.34 -20.10 14.95
N ILE A 266 -1.16 -19.75 13.99
CA ILE A 266 -1.53 -20.59 12.84
C ILE A 266 -0.32 -20.97 11.98
N LYS A 267 -0.32 -22.19 11.42
CA LYS A 267 0.62 -22.57 10.36
C LYS A 267 0.43 -21.66 9.14
N PRO A 268 1.49 -21.01 8.63
CA PRO A 268 1.35 -20.03 7.55
C PRO A 268 0.70 -20.62 6.27
N GLY A 269 -0.32 -19.92 5.74
CA GLY A 269 -1.02 -20.28 4.52
C GLY A 269 -2.22 -21.22 4.72
N THR A 270 -2.54 -21.61 5.95
CA THR A 270 -3.67 -22.50 6.25
C THR A 270 -4.92 -21.75 6.72
N ASP A 271 -4.95 -20.42 6.56
CA ASP A 271 -6.04 -19.56 7.01
C ASP A 271 -7.41 -20.00 6.48
N THR A 272 -7.48 -20.47 5.23
CA THR A 272 -8.74 -20.93 4.64
C THR A 272 -9.34 -22.12 5.40
N ALA A 273 -8.51 -23.08 5.86
CA ALA A 273 -8.98 -24.21 6.64
C ALA A 273 -9.57 -23.74 7.99
N LEU A 274 -8.93 -22.81 8.69
CA LEU A 274 -9.47 -22.21 9.91
C LEU A 274 -10.82 -21.53 9.65
N VAL A 275 -10.91 -20.72 8.58
CA VAL A 275 -12.11 -19.95 8.27
C VAL A 275 -13.27 -20.86 7.87
N LEU A 276 -13.04 -21.91 7.08
CA LEU A 276 -14.05 -22.92 6.74
C LEU A 276 -14.55 -23.65 8.00
N ALA A 277 -13.67 -23.97 8.94
CA ALA A 277 -14.09 -24.56 10.21
C ALA A 277 -14.89 -23.57 11.10
N TRP A 278 -14.57 -22.28 11.07
CA TRP A 278 -15.41 -21.27 11.72
C TRP A 278 -16.81 -21.20 11.10
N ILE A 279 -16.92 -21.28 9.75
CA ILE A 279 -18.21 -21.31 9.05
C ILE A 279 -18.98 -22.58 9.45
N ASN A 280 -18.31 -23.73 9.52
CA ASN A 280 -18.91 -24.99 9.97
C ASN A 280 -19.52 -24.87 11.37
N VAL A 281 -18.78 -24.31 12.35
CA VAL A 281 -19.26 -24.09 13.71
C VAL A 281 -20.45 -23.12 13.74
N LEU A 282 -20.31 -21.97 13.05
CA LEU A 282 -21.36 -20.94 13.02
C LEU A 282 -22.68 -21.47 12.45
N ILE A 283 -22.62 -22.29 11.41
CA ILE A 283 -23.82 -22.90 10.79
C ILE A 283 -24.31 -24.10 11.60
N GLY A 284 -23.43 -25.02 11.99
CA GLY A 284 -23.79 -26.25 12.70
C GLY A 284 -24.37 -26.01 14.10
N GLU A 285 -23.92 -24.97 14.78
CA GLU A 285 -24.46 -24.55 16.09
C GLU A 285 -25.51 -23.44 15.97
N GLU A 286 -25.94 -23.09 14.76
CA GLU A 286 -26.93 -22.04 14.48
C GLU A 286 -26.61 -20.67 15.08
N LEU A 287 -25.31 -20.31 15.12
CA LEU A 287 -24.79 -19.10 15.74
C LEU A 287 -24.75 -17.88 14.79
N TYR A 288 -25.18 -18.02 13.55
CA TYR A 288 -25.25 -16.94 12.56
C TYR A 288 -26.49 -16.04 12.76
N ASP A 289 -26.50 -14.87 12.14
CA ASP A 289 -27.63 -13.94 12.18
C ASP A 289 -28.72 -14.37 11.15
N LYS A 290 -29.69 -15.18 11.62
CA LYS A 290 -30.75 -15.76 10.77
C LYS A 290 -31.59 -14.72 10.07
N ALA A 291 -31.99 -13.66 10.78
CA ALA A 291 -32.85 -12.61 10.22
C ALA A 291 -32.14 -11.81 9.14
N TYR A 292 -30.91 -11.44 9.42
CA TYR A 292 -30.06 -10.73 8.47
C TYR A 292 -29.81 -11.52 7.18
N LEU A 293 -29.47 -12.81 7.29
CA LEU A 293 -29.23 -13.64 6.11
C LEU A 293 -30.49 -13.92 5.30
N ALA A 294 -31.62 -14.12 5.95
CA ALA A 294 -32.91 -14.32 5.26
C ALA A 294 -33.29 -13.11 4.39
N GLU A 295 -32.98 -11.91 4.86
CA GLU A 295 -33.29 -10.68 4.14
C GLU A 295 -32.22 -10.36 3.07
N TRP A 296 -30.91 -10.44 3.43
CA TRP A 296 -29.83 -9.85 2.67
C TRP A 296 -28.89 -10.85 1.99
N ALA A 297 -29.05 -12.17 2.15
CA ALA A 297 -28.12 -13.14 1.58
C ALA A 297 -28.80 -14.23 0.75
N THR A 298 -28.04 -14.90 -0.09
CA THR A 298 -28.42 -16.11 -0.84
C THR A 298 -27.33 -17.18 -0.74
N GLY A 299 -27.69 -18.46 -1.02
CA GLY A 299 -26.71 -19.56 -1.06
C GLY A 299 -26.38 -20.18 0.29
N LEU A 300 -27.22 -19.97 1.34
CA LEU A 300 -26.91 -20.50 2.68
C LEU A 300 -27.04 -22.05 2.73
N SER A 301 -27.99 -22.64 2.00
CA SER A 301 -28.14 -24.11 1.93
C SER A 301 -26.98 -24.80 1.26
N GLU A 302 -26.49 -24.20 0.16
CA GLU A 302 -25.33 -24.69 -0.58
C GLU A 302 -24.06 -24.56 0.27
N LEU A 303 -23.88 -23.41 0.95
CA LEU A 303 -22.78 -23.20 1.87
C LEU A 303 -22.80 -24.24 3.02
N ALA A 304 -23.97 -24.47 3.64
CA ALA A 304 -24.11 -25.41 4.75
C ALA A 304 -23.75 -26.86 4.33
N ALA A 305 -24.20 -27.29 3.16
CA ALA A 305 -23.85 -28.59 2.61
C ALA A 305 -22.35 -28.70 2.30
N HIS A 306 -21.77 -27.63 1.75
CA HIS A 306 -20.36 -27.59 1.39
C HIS A 306 -19.42 -27.64 2.61
N VAL A 307 -19.73 -26.90 3.67
CA VAL A 307 -18.85 -26.82 4.84
C VAL A 307 -19.02 -27.97 5.85
N ALA A 308 -20.00 -28.84 5.66
CA ALA A 308 -20.28 -29.95 6.59
C ALA A 308 -19.05 -30.81 6.93
N PRO A 309 -18.14 -31.16 6.01
CA PRO A 309 -16.94 -31.94 6.30
C PRO A 309 -15.81 -31.14 6.95
N PHE A 310 -15.84 -29.81 6.92
CA PHE A 310 -14.73 -28.96 7.39
C PHE A 310 -14.86 -28.67 8.90
N THR A 311 -14.80 -29.74 9.69
CA THR A 311 -14.96 -29.63 11.15
C THR A 311 -13.74 -28.97 11.83
N PRO A 312 -13.86 -28.49 13.07
CA PRO A 312 -12.71 -28.01 13.83
C PRO A 312 -11.61 -29.06 13.99
N GLU A 313 -11.93 -30.36 14.07
CA GLU A 313 -10.96 -31.45 14.12
C GLU A 313 -10.16 -31.55 12.81
N TRP A 314 -10.85 -31.50 11.66
CA TRP A 314 -10.22 -31.47 10.35
C TRP A 314 -9.26 -30.28 10.23
N ALA A 315 -9.69 -29.09 10.63
CA ALA A 315 -8.86 -27.90 10.56
C ALA A 315 -7.66 -27.94 11.54
N ALA A 316 -7.82 -28.58 12.69
CA ALA A 316 -6.75 -28.71 13.68
C ALA A 316 -5.53 -29.46 13.12
N GLU A 317 -5.75 -30.51 12.33
CA GLU A 317 -4.68 -31.29 11.66
C GLU A 317 -3.90 -30.46 10.63
N ILE A 318 -4.52 -29.42 10.08
CA ILE A 318 -3.95 -28.56 9.01
C ILE A 318 -3.24 -27.34 9.58
N THR A 319 -3.86 -26.71 10.59
CA THR A 319 -3.50 -25.37 11.07
C THR A 319 -2.55 -25.36 12.24
N ASP A 320 -2.28 -26.52 12.87
CA ASP A 320 -1.60 -26.65 14.17
C ASP A 320 -2.32 -25.93 15.33
N LEU A 321 -3.61 -25.64 15.18
CA LEU A 321 -4.47 -25.12 16.23
C LEU A 321 -5.28 -26.26 16.85
N THR A 322 -5.73 -26.12 18.09
CA THR A 322 -6.62 -27.13 18.66
C THR A 322 -8.06 -26.89 18.18
N ALA A 323 -8.85 -27.98 18.02
CA ALA A 323 -10.27 -27.91 17.69
C ALA A 323 -11.06 -27.03 18.70
N ASP A 324 -10.68 -27.04 19.95
CA ASP A 324 -11.28 -26.21 21.01
C ASP A 324 -11.00 -24.73 20.80
N GLN A 325 -9.78 -24.35 20.43
CA GLN A 325 -9.47 -22.95 20.10
C GLN A 325 -10.31 -22.46 18.91
N ILE A 326 -10.49 -23.28 17.88
CA ILE A 326 -11.31 -22.97 16.71
C ILE A 326 -12.78 -22.75 17.11
N ARG A 327 -13.37 -23.67 17.91
CA ARG A 327 -14.75 -23.53 18.40
C ARG A 327 -14.93 -22.32 19.30
N GLN A 328 -14.06 -22.12 20.26
CA GLN A 328 -14.13 -21.01 21.21
C GLN A 328 -14.08 -19.67 20.50
N THR A 329 -13.21 -19.50 19.51
CA THR A 329 -13.10 -18.25 18.75
C THR A 329 -14.31 -18.02 17.84
N ALA A 330 -14.89 -19.06 17.20
CA ALA A 330 -16.14 -18.95 16.45
C ALA A 330 -17.31 -18.50 17.36
N ARG A 331 -17.45 -19.11 18.53
CA ARG A 331 -18.47 -18.75 19.51
C ARG A 331 -18.29 -17.34 20.06
N MET A 332 -17.05 -16.92 20.34
CA MET A 332 -16.72 -15.56 20.79
C MET A 332 -17.14 -14.52 19.74
N MET A 333 -16.88 -14.77 18.45
CA MET A 333 -17.34 -13.88 17.38
C MET A 333 -18.87 -13.80 17.35
N ALA A 334 -19.56 -14.93 17.46
CA ALA A 334 -21.01 -15.00 17.39
C ALA A 334 -21.71 -14.33 18.59
N GLU A 335 -21.11 -14.39 19.78
CA GLU A 335 -21.62 -13.73 21.00
C GLU A 335 -21.71 -12.21 20.82
N HIS A 336 -20.81 -11.62 20.04
CA HIS A 336 -20.72 -10.18 19.84
C HIS A 336 -21.32 -9.69 18.50
N ARG A 337 -22.02 -10.56 17.74
CA ARG A 337 -22.65 -10.14 16.49
C ARG A 337 -23.79 -9.13 16.73
N PRO A 338 -24.04 -8.18 15.83
CA PRO A 338 -23.35 -7.91 14.57
C PRO A 338 -22.05 -7.08 14.70
N GLN A 339 -21.67 -6.70 15.92
CA GLN A 339 -20.54 -5.84 16.26
C GLN A 339 -19.23 -6.65 16.36
N SER A 340 -19.11 -7.67 15.53
CA SER A 340 -17.96 -8.57 15.42
C SER A 340 -17.45 -8.58 14.00
N VAL A 341 -16.17 -8.25 13.79
CA VAL A 341 -15.57 -8.03 12.46
C VAL A 341 -14.26 -8.75 12.33
N ILE A 342 -14.08 -9.48 11.22
CA ILE A 342 -12.77 -9.98 10.78
C ILE A 342 -12.14 -8.97 9.84
N VAL A 343 -10.91 -8.53 10.17
CA VAL A 343 -10.08 -7.63 9.37
C VAL A 343 -8.85 -8.38 8.88
N PRO A 344 -8.83 -8.84 7.62
CA PRO A 344 -7.67 -9.48 7.04
C PRO A 344 -6.56 -8.46 6.73
N GLY A 345 -5.33 -8.85 6.98
CA GLY A 345 -4.14 -8.14 6.53
C GLY A 345 -3.71 -8.54 5.11
N ARG A 346 -2.74 -7.82 4.55
CA ARG A 346 -2.12 -8.21 3.28
C ARG A 346 -1.39 -9.54 3.38
N HIS A 347 -0.95 -9.90 4.56
CA HIS A 347 -0.17 -11.10 4.82
C HIS A 347 -0.98 -12.40 4.66
N VAL A 348 -2.30 -12.32 4.57
CA VAL A 348 -3.16 -13.47 4.32
C VAL A 348 -3.36 -13.77 2.82
N THR A 349 -3.00 -12.81 1.95
CA THR A 349 -3.21 -12.87 0.51
C THR A 349 -1.89 -13.02 -0.23
N TRP A 350 -1.08 -13.92 -0.15
CA TRP A 350 0.13 -14.10 -0.97
C TRP A 350 0.50 -15.58 -1.12
N TYR A 351 -0.52 -16.45 -1.30
CA TYR A 351 -0.32 -17.89 -1.42
C TYR A 351 -0.85 -18.50 -2.73
N GLY A 352 -1.60 -17.71 -3.55
CA GLY A 352 -2.00 -18.12 -4.90
C GLY A 352 -3.48 -18.48 -5.10
N ASN A 353 -4.24 -18.82 -4.07
CA ASN A 353 -5.72 -18.96 -4.09
C ASN A 353 -6.34 -17.92 -3.15
N ASP A 354 -5.99 -16.69 -3.37
CA ASP A 354 -6.17 -15.64 -2.39
C ASP A 354 -7.55 -15.00 -2.47
N THR A 355 -8.18 -14.97 -3.65
CA THR A 355 -9.55 -14.50 -3.83
C THR A 355 -10.53 -15.40 -3.07
N GLN A 356 -10.41 -16.72 -3.17
CA GLN A 356 -11.26 -17.65 -2.43
C GLN A 356 -11.01 -17.58 -0.92
N ARG A 357 -9.77 -17.40 -0.50
CA ARG A 357 -9.42 -17.20 0.92
C ARG A 357 -10.09 -15.93 1.47
N MET A 358 -10.06 -14.85 0.72
CA MET A 358 -10.72 -13.60 1.12
C MET A 358 -12.23 -13.72 1.10
N ARG A 359 -12.84 -14.44 0.13
CA ARG A 359 -14.27 -14.72 0.10
C ARG A 359 -14.71 -15.50 1.35
N ALA A 360 -13.95 -16.52 1.77
CA ALA A 360 -14.25 -17.25 3.00
C ALA A 360 -14.34 -16.32 4.22
N ILE A 361 -13.41 -15.37 4.36
CA ILE A 361 -13.41 -14.37 5.43
C ILE A 361 -14.65 -13.45 5.34
N TYR A 362 -15.01 -13.00 4.15
CA TYR A 362 -16.18 -12.15 3.96
C TYR A 362 -17.49 -12.90 4.21
N ILE A 363 -17.56 -14.17 3.91
CA ILE A 363 -18.69 -15.05 4.25
C ILE A 363 -18.88 -15.12 5.78
N VAL A 364 -17.80 -15.22 6.58
CA VAL A 364 -17.93 -15.16 8.05
C VAL A 364 -18.50 -13.81 8.50
N ASN A 365 -17.99 -12.69 7.96
CA ASN A 365 -18.55 -11.37 8.28
C ASN A 365 -20.05 -11.26 7.91
N ALA A 366 -20.46 -11.90 6.81
CA ALA A 366 -21.88 -11.98 6.42
C ALA A 366 -22.71 -12.84 7.40
N LEU A 367 -22.21 -14.02 7.81
CA LEU A 367 -22.87 -14.88 8.78
C LEU A 367 -23.09 -14.18 10.14
N LEU A 368 -22.12 -13.34 10.53
CA LEU A 368 -22.22 -12.52 11.73
C LEU A 368 -23.15 -11.30 11.55
N GLY A 369 -23.65 -11.04 10.35
CA GLY A 369 -24.49 -9.87 10.05
C GLY A 369 -23.76 -8.55 10.17
N ALA A 370 -22.44 -8.53 10.00
CA ALA A 370 -21.61 -7.37 10.29
C ALA A 370 -21.66 -6.28 9.19
N TYR A 371 -21.99 -6.62 7.94
CA TYR A 371 -21.90 -5.68 6.83
C TYR A 371 -23.12 -4.73 6.77
N GLY A 372 -22.86 -3.43 6.73
CA GLY A 372 -23.88 -2.38 6.70
C GLY A 372 -24.55 -2.12 8.04
N ARG A 373 -23.96 -2.51 9.17
CA ARG A 373 -24.49 -2.30 10.52
C ARG A 373 -23.50 -1.55 11.42
N GLU A 374 -24.03 -0.85 12.42
CA GLU A 374 -23.22 -0.17 13.45
C GLU A 374 -22.35 -1.17 14.22
N GLY A 375 -21.09 -0.80 14.44
CA GLY A 375 -20.08 -1.67 15.05
C GLY A 375 -19.57 -2.79 14.16
N GLY A 376 -20.05 -2.88 12.93
CA GLY A 376 -19.63 -3.81 11.89
C GLY A 376 -18.77 -3.14 10.83
N ILE A 377 -19.06 -3.45 9.56
CA ILE A 377 -18.41 -2.90 8.36
C ILE A 377 -19.40 -1.95 7.68
N TYR A 378 -19.08 -0.66 7.62
CA TYR A 378 -19.96 0.32 6.99
C TYR A 378 -19.76 0.39 5.47
N PHE A 379 -20.78 0.88 4.74
CA PHE A 379 -20.66 1.18 3.31
C PHE A 379 -19.79 2.41 3.12
N ASN A 380 -18.72 2.29 2.32
CA ASN A 380 -17.76 3.34 2.07
C ASN A 380 -17.76 3.77 0.60
N LYS A 381 -18.70 4.61 0.22
CA LYS A 381 -18.75 5.18 -1.13
C LYS A 381 -17.83 6.39 -1.22
N SER A 382 -16.97 6.42 -2.24
CA SER A 382 -16.18 7.63 -2.56
C SER A 382 -17.09 8.76 -3.06
N PRO A 383 -16.76 10.02 -2.76
CA PRO A 383 -17.40 11.15 -3.41
C PRO A 383 -17.20 11.09 -4.91
N TYR A 384 -18.25 11.41 -5.67
CA TYR A 384 -18.12 11.59 -7.11
C TYR A 384 -17.74 13.05 -7.42
N ILE A 385 -16.83 13.20 -8.35
CA ILE A 385 -16.40 14.48 -8.93
C ILE A 385 -16.10 14.24 -10.41
N GLU A 386 -16.65 15.08 -11.29
CA GLU A 386 -16.44 14.94 -12.73
C GLU A 386 -14.96 15.04 -13.11
N SER A 387 -14.59 14.35 -14.16
CA SER A 387 -13.26 14.47 -14.77
C SER A 387 -13.08 15.86 -15.39
N TYR A 388 -11.82 16.29 -15.56
CA TYR A 388 -11.54 17.47 -16.38
C TYR A 388 -12.12 17.27 -17.80
N PRO A 389 -12.77 18.29 -18.38
CA PRO A 389 -13.37 18.17 -19.71
C PRO A 389 -12.32 17.87 -20.80
N HIS A 390 -12.38 16.69 -21.37
CA HIS A 390 -11.51 16.27 -22.48
C HIS A 390 -12.30 15.36 -23.44
N PRO A 391 -11.84 15.20 -24.71
CA PRO A 391 -12.40 14.20 -25.62
C PRO A 391 -12.24 12.78 -25.04
N PRO A 392 -13.00 11.79 -25.53
CA PRO A 392 -12.79 10.39 -25.16
C PRO A 392 -11.32 10.01 -25.31
N PHE A 393 -10.78 9.29 -24.33
CA PHE A 393 -9.41 8.81 -24.39
C PHE A 393 -9.20 7.84 -25.57
N ALA A 394 -7.96 7.65 -25.95
CA ALA A 394 -7.57 6.73 -27.00
C ALA A 394 -7.73 5.26 -26.59
N VAL A 395 -7.62 4.96 -25.30
CA VAL A 395 -7.96 3.63 -24.74
C VAL A 395 -9.47 3.57 -24.56
N THR A 396 -10.10 2.53 -25.12
CA THR A 396 -11.54 2.24 -24.98
C THR A 396 -11.76 1.12 -23.96
N GLY A 397 -12.94 1.06 -23.36
CA GLY A 397 -13.26 0.09 -22.29
C GLY A 397 -12.97 0.64 -20.90
N SER A 398 -13.35 -0.12 -19.88
CA SER A 398 -13.21 0.28 -18.48
C SER A 398 -11.74 0.20 -18.03
N SER A 399 -11.10 1.35 -17.87
CA SER A 399 -9.95 1.42 -16.97
C SER A 399 -10.47 1.53 -15.56
N GLY A 400 -10.42 0.47 -14.77
CA GLY A 400 -10.82 0.46 -13.36
C GLY A 400 -9.96 1.37 -12.49
N GLY A 401 -9.93 2.65 -12.82
CA GLY A 401 -9.41 3.70 -11.98
C GLY A 401 -10.46 4.09 -10.94
N CYS A 402 -10.03 4.65 -9.81
CA CYS A 402 -10.88 5.14 -8.72
C CYS A 402 -11.95 6.19 -9.11
N SER A 403 -12.18 6.42 -10.39
CA SER A 403 -13.10 7.40 -10.97
C SER A 403 -14.27 6.80 -11.78
N ALA A 404 -14.36 5.47 -11.94
CA ALA A 404 -15.53 4.87 -12.57
C ALA A 404 -16.76 5.01 -11.65
N GLU A 405 -17.92 5.40 -12.20
CA GLU A 405 -19.16 5.35 -11.44
C GLU A 405 -19.44 3.91 -11.01
N PRO A 406 -19.83 3.69 -9.75
CA PRO A 406 -20.31 2.37 -9.30
C PRO A 406 -21.50 1.93 -10.18
N GLY A 407 -21.34 0.80 -10.88
CA GLY A 407 -22.33 0.25 -11.79
C GLY A 407 -22.10 0.55 -13.28
N GLN A 408 -21.03 1.23 -13.67
CA GLN A 408 -20.59 1.38 -15.07
C GLN A 408 -19.32 0.56 -15.40
N GLU A 409 -19.02 -0.46 -14.62
CA GLU A 409 -17.97 -1.40 -14.98
C GLU A 409 -18.43 -2.20 -16.21
N SER A 410 -17.84 -1.90 -17.36
CA SER A 410 -18.02 -2.74 -18.54
C SER A 410 -17.24 -4.05 -18.35
N ASP A 411 -17.82 -5.17 -18.76
CA ASP A 411 -17.13 -6.47 -18.81
C ASP A 411 -15.99 -6.49 -19.86
N GLU A 412 -15.81 -5.38 -20.58
CA GLU A 412 -14.81 -5.26 -21.63
C GLU A 412 -13.47 -4.79 -21.08
N LEU A 413 -12.43 -5.52 -21.40
CA LEU A 413 -11.04 -5.13 -21.08
C LEU A 413 -10.67 -3.84 -21.81
N PRO A 414 -9.82 -2.97 -21.19
CA PRO A 414 -9.27 -1.82 -21.87
C PRO A 414 -8.53 -2.22 -23.14
N LEU A 415 -8.89 -1.58 -24.28
CA LEU A 415 -8.29 -1.81 -25.58
C LEU A 415 -7.55 -0.56 -26.03
N GLY A 416 -6.35 -0.74 -26.55
CA GLY A 416 -5.62 0.31 -27.25
C GLY A 416 -6.22 0.62 -28.62
N PRO A 417 -5.73 1.68 -29.30
CA PRO A 417 -6.26 2.13 -30.61
C PRO A 417 -6.21 1.08 -31.72
N SER A 418 -5.31 0.09 -31.62
CA SER A 418 -5.24 -1.02 -32.59
C SER A 418 -6.19 -2.17 -32.25
N GLY A 419 -7.02 -2.04 -31.24
CA GLY A 419 -7.89 -3.11 -30.72
C GLY A 419 -7.16 -4.18 -29.89
N LYS A 420 -5.89 -3.95 -29.53
CA LYS A 420 -5.14 -4.85 -28.66
C LYS A 420 -5.53 -4.65 -27.21
N ALA A 421 -5.84 -5.72 -26.51
CA ALA A 421 -6.00 -5.73 -25.06
C ALA A 421 -4.64 -5.62 -24.35
N ARG A 422 -4.66 -5.51 -23.03
CA ARG A 422 -3.46 -5.51 -22.20
C ARG A 422 -2.58 -6.74 -22.44
N ALA A 423 -1.27 -6.56 -22.40
CA ALA A 423 -0.30 -7.63 -22.64
C ALA A 423 -0.08 -8.55 -21.42
N ASP A 424 -0.70 -8.28 -20.29
CA ASP A 424 -0.64 -9.12 -19.07
C ASP A 424 -1.38 -10.47 -19.23
N GLY A 425 -1.95 -10.74 -20.41
CA GLY A 425 -2.65 -11.97 -20.72
C GLY A 425 -3.94 -12.12 -19.93
N ALA A 426 -4.67 -11.00 -19.69
CA ALA A 426 -5.92 -10.98 -18.90
C ALA A 426 -6.71 -12.28 -19.05
N ARG A 427 -6.44 -13.24 -18.17
CA ARG A 427 -6.91 -14.63 -18.28
C ARG A 427 -8.27 -14.82 -17.65
N SER A 428 -8.75 -13.82 -16.92
CA SER A 428 -10.01 -13.85 -16.22
C SER A 428 -10.84 -12.60 -16.53
N LYS A 429 -12.12 -12.80 -16.78
CA LYS A 429 -13.11 -11.69 -16.85
C LYS A 429 -13.19 -10.88 -15.54
N PHE A 430 -12.64 -11.40 -14.44
CA PHE A 430 -12.58 -10.76 -13.15
C PHE A 430 -11.38 -9.82 -12.96
N LEU A 431 -10.42 -9.77 -13.89
CA LEU A 431 -9.35 -8.77 -13.92
C LEU A 431 -9.89 -7.40 -14.36
N ARG A 432 -10.96 -6.95 -13.70
CA ARG A 432 -11.72 -5.73 -13.99
C ARG A 432 -10.81 -4.50 -13.78
N GLY A 433 -10.17 -4.05 -14.83
CA GLY A 433 -9.36 -2.83 -14.81
C GLY A 433 -8.02 -2.90 -14.07
N ALA A 434 -7.70 -3.97 -13.36
CA ALA A 434 -6.43 -4.13 -12.67
C ALA A 434 -5.43 -4.91 -13.54
N THR A 435 -4.37 -4.25 -14.02
CA THR A 435 -3.28 -4.92 -14.74
C THR A 435 -2.46 -5.74 -13.77
N ALA A 436 -2.20 -7.01 -14.12
CA ALA A 436 -1.26 -7.86 -13.40
C ALA A 436 0.17 -7.45 -13.75
N LEU A 437 0.73 -6.50 -12.98
CA LEU A 437 2.01 -5.84 -13.26
C LEU A 437 3.16 -6.83 -13.49
N GLN A 438 3.23 -7.90 -12.71
CA GLN A 438 4.26 -8.93 -12.84
C GLN A 438 4.15 -9.71 -14.15
N GLU A 439 2.96 -9.82 -14.73
CA GLU A 439 2.72 -10.51 -15.99
C GLU A 439 3.14 -9.68 -17.22
N LEU A 440 3.40 -8.38 -17.06
CA LEU A 440 3.95 -7.53 -18.13
C LEU A 440 5.44 -7.76 -18.37
N ILE A 441 6.14 -8.46 -17.47
CA ILE A 441 7.58 -8.76 -17.59
C ILE A 441 7.85 -9.73 -18.76
N GLU A 442 7.02 -10.74 -18.96
CA GLU A 442 7.20 -11.71 -20.04
C GLU A 442 7.02 -11.10 -21.44
N PRO A 443 5.98 -10.28 -21.73
CA PRO A 443 5.88 -9.53 -22.99
C PRO A 443 7.07 -8.62 -23.31
N MET A 444 7.74 -8.06 -22.29
CA MET A 444 8.97 -7.28 -22.48
C MET A 444 10.13 -8.14 -22.98
N ILE A 445 10.16 -9.43 -22.60
CA ILE A 445 11.24 -10.35 -22.94
C ILE A 445 10.95 -11.09 -24.24
N THR A 446 9.75 -11.66 -24.37
CA THR A 446 9.37 -12.57 -25.46
C THR A 446 8.71 -11.88 -26.63
N GLY A 447 8.02 -10.77 -26.38
CA GLY A 447 7.18 -10.08 -27.37
C GLY A 447 5.80 -10.74 -27.57
N ASP A 448 5.38 -11.63 -26.70
CA ASP A 448 4.07 -12.31 -26.76
C ASP A 448 3.15 -11.78 -25.62
N PRO A 449 1.90 -11.39 -25.89
CA PRO A 449 1.14 -11.46 -27.15
C PRO A 449 1.53 -10.38 -28.18
N TYR A 450 2.24 -9.36 -27.78
CA TYR A 450 2.88 -8.35 -28.62
C TYR A 450 4.03 -7.68 -27.83
N PRO A 451 5.03 -7.10 -28.51
CA PRO A 451 6.20 -6.57 -27.83
C PRO A 451 5.89 -5.33 -27.00
N ILE A 452 6.33 -5.31 -25.75
CA ILE A 452 6.51 -4.10 -24.95
C ILE A 452 7.95 -3.64 -25.14
N LYS A 453 8.14 -2.39 -25.59
CA LYS A 453 9.45 -1.83 -25.98
C LYS A 453 9.88 -0.64 -25.16
N ALA A 454 8.95 0.06 -24.53
CA ALA A 454 9.25 1.16 -23.65
C ALA A 454 8.57 1.00 -22.26
N LEU A 455 9.24 1.48 -21.23
CA LEU A 455 8.73 1.53 -19.86
C LEU A 455 8.82 2.95 -19.32
N ILE A 456 7.74 3.45 -18.77
CA ILE A 456 7.70 4.63 -17.91
C ILE A 456 7.50 4.14 -16.48
N ALA A 457 8.50 4.33 -15.61
CA ALA A 457 8.45 3.97 -14.19
C ALA A 457 8.33 5.24 -13.35
N TYR A 458 7.12 5.50 -12.82
CA TYR A 458 6.83 6.67 -11.99
C TYR A 458 6.70 6.29 -10.52
N GLY A 459 7.64 6.74 -9.69
CA GLY A 459 7.62 6.54 -8.22
C GLY A 459 7.55 5.07 -7.80
N VAL A 460 8.08 4.16 -8.59
CA VAL A 460 8.07 2.71 -8.34
C VAL A 460 9.45 2.10 -8.56
N ASN A 461 10.02 1.51 -7.52
CA ASN A 461 11.26 0.76 -7.65
C ASN A 461 10.97 -0.65 -8.15
N VAL A 462 10.93 -0.82 -9.49
CA VAL A 462 10.56 -2.09 -10.14
C VAL A 462 11.44 -3.27 -9.70
N LEU A 463 12.71 -3.03 -9.36
CA LEU A 463 13.66 -4.06 -8.91
C LEU A 463 13.46 -4.52 -7.47
N ASN A 464 12.75 -3.72 -6.66
CA ASN A 464 12.42 -4.03 -5.27
C ASN A 464 10.91 -4.26 -5.05
N THR A 465 10.12 -4.25 -6.13
CA THR A 465 8.66 -4.38 -6.07
C THR A 465 8.18 -5.65 -6.75
N ILE A 466 8.72 -5.97 -7.93
CA ILE A 466 8.26 -7.10 -8.75
C ILE A 466 9.00 -8.37 -8.32
N PRO A 467 8.29 -9.48 -8.04
CA PRO A 467 8.93 -10.76 -7.74
C PRO A 467 9.75 -11.24 -8.95
N ASN A 468 10.72 -12.13 -8.70
CA ASN A 468 11.67 -12.61 -9.69
C ASN A 468 12.53 -11.48 -10.30
N ARG A 469 13.29 -10.79 -9.42
CA ARG A 469 14.21 -9.70 -9.80
C ARG A 469 15.13 -10.02 -11.00
N PRO A 470 15.75 -11.23 -11.12
CA PRO A 470 16.55 -11.57 -12.29
C PRO A 470 15.77 -11.47 -13.61
N ARG A 471 14.50 -11.90 -13.62
CA ARG A 471 13.63 -11.82 -14.79
C ARG A 471 13.26 -10.37 -15.13
N THR A 472 13.02 -9.54 -14.10
CA THR A 472 12.80 -8.10 -14.28
C THR A 472 14.04 -7.41 -14.89
N ILE A 473 15.24 -7.77 -14.44
CA ILE A 473 16.50 -7.24 -15.02
C ILE A 473 16.63 -7.67 -16.49
N GLU A 474 16.29 -8.91 -16.83
CA GLU A 474 16.31 -9.40 -18.21
C GLU A 474 15.34 -8.58 -19.08
N ALA A 475 14.13 -8.32 -18.59
CA ALA A 475 13.15 -7.46 -19.27
C ALA A 475 13.70 -6.05 -19.51
N MET A 476 14.27 -5.42 -18.49
CA MET A 476 14.85 -4.07 -18.61
C MET A 476 15.98 -3.99 -19.63
N LYS A 477 16.77 -5.07 -19.80
CA LYS A 477 17.80 -5.16 -20.86
C LYS A 477 17.21 -5.23 -22.27
N LYS A 478 16.00 -5.76 -22.44
CA LYS A 478 15.34 -5.94 -23.74
C LYS A 478 14.55 -4.72 -24.22
N LEU A 479 14.24 -3.80 -23.32
CA LEU A 479 13.53 -2.56 -23.65
C LEU A 479 14.40 -1.62 -24.49
N ASP A 480 13.77 -0.95 -25.45
CA ASP A 480 14.45 0.06 -26.29
C ASP A 480 14.55 1.40 -25.54
N PHE A 481 13.61 1.69 -24.63
CA PHE A 481 13.57 2.92 -23.85
C PHE A 481 13.03 2.73 -22.43
N ILE A 482 13.65 3.37 -21.44
CA ILE A 482 13.20 3.42 -20.04
C ILE A 482 13.25 4.87 -19.54
N LEU A 483 12.09 5.39 -19.14
CA LEU A 483 11.96 6.64 -18.39
C LEU A 483 11.75 6.33 -16.90
N ALA A 484 12.59 6.88 -16.03
CA ALA A 484 12.36 6.89 -14.59
C ALA A 484 11.99 8.29 -14.11
N VAL A 485 10.90 8.39 -13.34
CA VAL A 485 10.48 9.62 -12.65
C VAL A 485 10.47 9.31 -11.15
N ASP A 486 11.36 9.90 -10.39
CA ASP A 486 11.47 9.64 -8.94
C ASP A 486 12.03 10.86 -8.19
N VAL A 487 11.92 10.83 -6.88
CA VAL A 487 12.51 11.80 -5.95
C VAL A 487 13.93 11.42 -5.56
N LEU A 488 14.21 10.13 -5.42
CA LEU A 488 15.46 9.57 -4.95
C LEU A 488 16.09 8.63 -6.00
N PRO A 489 17.42 8.49 -6.06
CA PRO A 489 18.11 7.59 -6.98
C PRO A 489 17.97 6.12 -6.52
N GLN A 490 16.75 5.59 -6.63
CA GLN A 490 16.44 4.19 -6.35
C GLN A 490 17.15 3.25 -7.34
N GLU A 491 17.17 1.94 -7.08
CA GLU A 491 17.90 0.95 -7.88
C GLU A 491 17.52 0.96 -9.37
N HIS A 492 16.22 1.11 -9.69
CA HIS A 492 15.75 1.14 -11.08
C HIS A 492 16.21 2.38 -11.85
N VAL A 493 16.52 3.48 -11.16
CA VAL A 493 17.02 4.73 -11.78
C VAL A 493 18.31 4.46 -12.54
N ALA A 494 19.21 3.62 -12.02
CA ALA A 494 20.46 3.26 -12.70
C ALA A 494 20.25 2.56 -14.06
N TRP A 495 19.04 2.04 -14.33
CA TRP A 495 18.67 1.34 -15.56
C TRP A 495 17.95 2.23 -16.58
N ALA A 496 17.57 3.45 -16.20
CA ALA A 496 16.84 4.37 -17.06
C ALA A 496 17.73 4.98 -18.16
N ASP A 497 17.10 5.31 -19.29
CA ASP A 497 17.72 6.12 -20.35
C ASP A 497 17.56 7.61 -20.05
N VAL A 498 16.42 7.99 -19.44
CA VAL A 498 16.11 9.34 -18.96
C VAL A 498 15.64 9.28 -17.53
N VAL A 499 16.10 10.21 -16.70
CA VAL A 499 15.66 10.40 -15.31
C VAL A 499 15.09 11.80 -15.18
N LEU A 500 13.83 11.88 -14.73
CA LEU A 500 13.16 13.15 -14.45
C LEU A 500 12.97 13.31 -12.93
N PRO A 501 13.57 14.34 -12.32
CA PRO A 501 13.48 14.56 -10.88
C PRO A 501 12.14 15.14 -10.49
N GLU A 502 11.42 14.48 -9.58
CA GLU A 502 10.10 14.93 -9.15
C GLU A 502 10.15 15.85 -7.93
N ALA A 503 9.25 16.84 -7.90
CA ALA A 503 8.94 17.64 -6.73
C ALA A 503 8.31 16.76 -5.62
N THR A 504 8.62 17.02 -4.35
CA THR A 504 8.07 16.25 -3.23
C THR A 504 6.66 16.71 -2.83
N ILE A 505 6.10 15.99 -1.87
CA ILE A 505 4.72 16.15 -1.39
C ILE A 505 4.34 17.54 -0.89
N TYR A 506 5.32 18.37 -0.50
CA TYR A 506 5.05 19.75 -0.02
C TYR A 506 5.39 20.81 -1.06
N GLU A 507 5.79 20.39 -2.27
CA GLU A 507 6.26 21.24 -3.35
C GLU A 507 5.35 21.20 -4.58
N ARG A 508 4.24 20.42 -4.53
CA ARG A 508 3.39 20.19 -5.71
C ARG A 508 1.91 20.10 -5.37
N TYR A 509 1.08 20.39 -6.38
CA TYR A 509 -0.29 19.91 -6.46
C TYR A 509 -0.31 18.47 -6.95
N ASP A 510 -1.26 17.69 -6.48
CA ASP A 510 -1.66 16.41 -7.04
C ASP A 510 -3.17 16.42 -7.35
N GLU A 511 -3.66 15.33 -7.94
CA GLU A 511 -5.09 15.09 -8.15
C GLU A 511 -5.86 15.17 -6.82
N LEU A 512 -7.12 15.62 -6.89
CA LEU A 512 -8.02 15.62 -5.74
C LEU A 512 -8.18 14.21 -5.19
N TRP A 513 -8.04 14.09 -3.88
CA TRP A 513 -8.16 12.81 -3.20
C TRP A 513 -9.58 12.59 -2.73
N THR A 514 -10.38 11.80 -3.49
CA THR A 514 -11.72 11.36 -3.08
C THR A 514 -11.59 10.20 -2.10
N VAL A 515 -12.13 10.36 -0.90
CA VAL A 515 -11.94 9.39 0.19
C VAL A 515 -13.26 8.71 0.53
N ALA A 516 -13.30 7.40 0.28
CA ALA A 516 -14.34 6.52 0.78
C ALA A 516 -14.22 6.39 2.30
N HIS A 517 -15.23 6.85 3.02
CA HIS A 517 -15.26 6.86 4.48
C HIS A 517 -16.70 6.86 4.99
N LYS A 518 -16.95 6.59 6.29
CA LYS A 518 -18.25 6.75 6.95
C LYS A 518 -18.81 8.16 6.72
N THR A 519 -17.93 9.15 6.69
CA THR A 519 -18.19 10.52 6.26
C THR A 519 -17.32 10.77 5.03
N PRO A 520 -17.83 10.58 3.80
CA PRO A 520 -17.04 10.75 2.58
C PRO A 520 -16.53 12.17 2.42
N TYR A 521 -15.36 12.34 1.85
CA TYR A 521 -14.79 13.67 1.68
C TYR A 521 -13.79 13.75 0.51
N ILE A 522 -13.53 14.96 0.08
CA ILE A 522 -12.52 15.30 -0.91
C ILE A 522 -11.42 16.09 -0.19
N ALA A 523 -10.17 15.68 -0.35
CA ALA A 523 -9.02 16.39 0.19
C ALA A 523 -8.11 16.88 -0.95
N MET A 524 -7.47 18.03 -0.76
CA MET A 524 -6.50 18.56 -1.70
C MET A 524 -5.07 18.34 -1.21
N ARG A 525 -4.15 18.29 -2.16
CA ARG A 525 -2.73 18.52 -1.94
C ARG A 525 -2.35 19.86 -2.52
N GLU A 526 -1.88 20.75 -1.66
CA GLU A 526 -1.42 22.09 -2.05
C GLU A 526 0.07 22.26 -1.68
N PRO A 527 0.89 22.87 -2.55
CA PRO A 527 2.27 23.15 -2.23
C PRO A 527 2.40 24.19 -1.11
N ALA A 528 3.21 23.88 -0.12
CA ALA A 528 3.53 24.82 0.97
C ALA A 528 4.70 25.74 0.61
N VAL A 529 5.55 25.29 -0.31
CA VAL A 529 6.76 25.97 -0.79
C VAL A 529 6.98 25.66 -2.27
N GLU A 530 7.79 26.47 -2.93
CA GLU A 530 8.26 26.22 -4.29
C GLU A 530 9.14 24.97 -4.35
N PRO A 531 9.18 24.26 -5.48
CA PRO A 531 10.06 23.12 -5.66
C PRO A 531 11.53 23.45 -5.40
N LEU A 532 12.20 22.59 -4.62
CA LEU A 532 13.66 22.66 -4.43
C LEU A 532 14.37 22.14 -5.68
N TYR A 533 15.49 22.74 -5.98
CA TYR A 533 16.30 22.39 -7.15
C TYR A 533 15.54 22.58 -8.47
N ASP A 534 15.99 21.95 -9.54
CA ASP A 534 15.31 21.95 -10.83
C ASP A 534 14.36 20.75 -10.96
N THR A 535 13.45 20.59 -9.97
CA THR A 535 12.45 19.52 -9.94
C THR A 535 11.08 20.03 -10.41
N LYS A 536 10.26 19.14 -11.01
CA LYS A 536 8.93 19.48 -11.49
C LYS A 536 7.88 18.47 -10.99
N PRO A 537 6.60 18.88 -10.87
CA PRO A 537 5.53 17.96 -10.52
C PRO A 537 5.10 17.09 -11.72
N ALA A 538 4.54 15.91 -11.43
CA ALA A 538 4.08 14.96 -12.45
C ALA A 538 3.06 15.57 -13.42
N TRP A 539 2.10 16.37 -12.95
CA TRP A 539 1.10 17.01 -13.81
C TRP A 539 1.73 17.88 -14.91
N TRP A 540 2.80 18.62 -14.58
CA TRP A 540 3.53 19.44 -15.52
C TRP A 540 4.30 18.56 -16.53
N MET A 541 4.96 17.50 -16.06
CA MET A 541 5.71 16.58 -16.92
C MET A 541 4.81 15.91 -17.97
N VAL A 542 3.63 15.41 -17.56
CA VAL A 542 2.71 14.74 -18.52
C VAL A 542 2.11 15.73 -19.50
N ARG A 543 1.83 16.97 -19.09
CA ARG A 543 1.38 18.03 -19.98
C ARG A 543 2.44 18.34 -21.05
N GLU A 544 3.65 18.61 -20.62
CA GLU A 544 4.76 18.92 -21.53
C GLU A 544 5.09 17.77 -22.50
N LEU A 545 5.04 16.53 -22.04
CA LEU A 545 5.15 15.36 -22.90
C LEU A 545 3.96 15.25 -23.86
N GLY A 546 2.75 15.46 -23.36
CA GLY A 546 1.54 15.42 -24.16
C GLY A 546 1.56 16.42 -25.32
N LEU A 547 1.99 17.66 -25.07
CA LEU A 547 2.15 18.68 -26.11
C LEU A 547 3.18 18.27 -27.16
N ARG A 548 4.34 17.75 -26.77
CA ARG A 548 5.36 17.26 -27.69
C ARG A 548 4.94 16.05 -28.51
N LEU A 549 3.98 15.27 -27.99
CA LEU A 549 3.45 14.06 -28.65
C LEU A 549 2.24 14.32 -29.54
N GLY A 550 1.74 15.58 -29.62
CA GLY A 550 0.57 15.92 -30.41
C GLY A 550 -0.75 15.52 -29.73
N LEU A 551 -0.74 15.49 -28.38
CA LEU A 551 -1.89 15.12 -27.54
C LEU A 551 -2.54 16.33 -26.85
N GLU A 552 -2.34 17.54 -27.36
CA GLU A 552 -2.80 18.80 -26.79
C GLU A 552 -4.31 18.84 -26.52
N LYS A 553 -5.10 18.07 -27.26
CA LYS A 553 -6.55 17.98 -27.03
C LYS A 553 -6.94 17.44 -25.65
N TYR A 554 -6.04 16.74 -24.99
CA TYR A 554 -6.23 16.20 -23.63
C TYR A 554 -5.64 17.12 -22.55
N PHE A 555 -4.67 17.99 -22.89
CA PHE A 555 -3.86 18.78 -21.96
C PHE A 555 -4.13 20.29 -22.14
N LYS A 556 -5.39 20.71 -22.03
CA LYS A 556 -5.82 22.08 -22.31
C LYS A 556 -5.56 23.06 -21.17
N TRP A 557 -5.34 22.55 -19.95
CA TRP A 557 -5.03 23.40 -18.80
C TRP A 557 -3.57 23.87 -18.85
N GLU A 558 -3.30 25.08 -18.33
CA GLU A 558 -1.94 25.62 -18.23
C GLU A 558 -1.35 25.38 -16.82
N THR A 559 -2.19 25.37 -15.80
CA THR A 559 -1.79 25.20 -14.39
C THR A 559 -2.56 24.07 -13.72
N ALA A 560 -2.02 23.57 -12.60
CA ALA A 560 -2.73 22.59 -11.79
C ALA A 560 -4.01 23.16 -11.17
N GLU A 561 -3.97 24.44 -10.79
CA GLU A 561 -5.12 25.14 -10.21
C GLU A 561 -6.28 25.19 -11.21
N GLU A 562 -6.03 25.53 -12.46
CA GLU A 562 -7.04 25.52 -13.51
C GLU A 562 -7.68 24.15 -13.68
N TYR A 563 -6.86 23.08 -13.71
CA TYR A 563 -7.36 21.71 -13.79
C TYR A 563 -8.22 21.32 -12.59
N LEU A 564 -7.75 21.60 -11.37
CA LEU A 564 -8.43 21.24 -10.13
C LEU A 564 -9.72 22.03 -9.92
N ASP A 565 -9.70 23.35 -10.21
CA ASP A 565 -10.90 24.20 -10.13
C ASP A 565 -11.96 23.75 -11.13
N ALA A 566 -11.59 23.42 -12.36
CA ALA A 566 -12.52 22.90 -13.35
C ALA A 566 -13.25 21.62 -12.87
N ARG A 567 -12.55 20.75 -12.13
CA ARG A 567 -13.17 19.58 -11.51
C ARG A 567 -14.09 19.92 -10.34
N LEU A 568 -13.66 20.85 -9.48
CA LEU A 568 -14.42 21.28 -8.30
C LEU A 568 -15.72 22.01 -8.65
N VAL A 569 -15.80 22.66 -9.82
CA VAL A 569 -17.04 23.28 -10.32
C VAL A 569 -18.19 22.28 -10.41
N SER A 570 -17.93 21.02 -10.76
CA SER A 570 -18.94 19.96 -10.85
C SER A 570 -19.70 19.68 -9.54
N ILE A 571 -19.09 20.05 -8.41
CA ILE A 571 -19.68 19.93 -7.07
C ILE A 571 -19.99 21.30 -6.42
N GLY A 572 -19.99 22.37 -7.20
CA GLY A 572 -20.27 23.73 -6.71
C GLY A 572 -19.19 24.27 -5.75
N SER A 573 -17.94 23.89 -5.98
CA SER A 573 -16.79 24.26 -5.13
C SER A 573 -15.63 24.87 -5.93
N SER A 574 -14.54 25.21 -5.25
CA SER A 574 -13.31 25.75 -5.80
C SER A 574 -12.14 25.47 -4.87
N LEU A 575 -10.89 25.61 -5.36
CA LEU A 575 -9.69 25.54 -4.51
C LEU A 575 -9.72 26.58 -3.39
N GLU A 576 -10.20 27.79 -3.68
CA GLU A 576 -10.32 28.84 -2.67
C GLU A 576 -11.28 28.43 -1.54
N LYS A 577 -12.42 27.85 -1.88
CA LYS A 577 -13.35 27.30 -0.87
C LYS A 577 -12.73 26.17 -0.10
N MET A 578 -11.99 25.27 -0.75
CA MET A 578 -11.24 24.21 -0.06
C MET A 578 -10.23 24.75 0.94
N ARG A 579 -9.50 25.82 0.58
CA ARG A 579 -8.56 26.51 1.52
C ARG A 579 -9.28 27.04 2.75
N GLN A 580 -10.45 27.66 2.56
CA GLN A 580 -11.29 28.17 3.66
C GLN A 580 -11.83 27.04 4.55
N GLU A 581 -12.03 25.84 4.01
CA GLU A 581 -12.50 24.65 4.69
C GLU A 581 -11.34 23.73 5.16
N ASN A 582 -10.15 24.30 5.37
CA ASN A 582 -8.95 23.59 5.83
C ASN A 582 -8.51 22.43 4.91
N GLY A 583 -8.70 22.57 3.60
CA GLY A 583 -8.26 21.60 2.58
C GLY A 583 -9.14 20.39 2.41
N VAL A 584 -10.36 20.36 2.98
CA VAL A 584 -11.26 19.20 2.98
C VAL A 584 -12.70 19.64 2.72
N ILE A 585 -13.37 19.00 1.77
CA ILE A 585 -14.81 19.14 1.55
C ILE A 585 -15.51 17.86 2.00
N ILE A 586 -16.36 17.97 3.00
CA ILE A 586 -17.13 16.85 3.55
C ILE A 586 -18.44 16.68 2.77
N GLN A 587 -18.82 15.41 2.49
CA GLN A 587 -20.07 15.03 1.88
C GLN A 587 -20.89 14.13 2.79
N ASN A 588 -22.19 14.01 2.52
CA ASN A 588 -23.06 13.11 3.25
C ASN A 588 -22.84 11.66 2.77
N GLY A 589 -22.65 10.75 3.71
CA GLY A 589 -22.53 9.31 3.47
C GLY A 589 -23.84 8.57 3.74
N LYS A 590 -23.90 7.33 3.24
CA LYS A 590 -24.91 6.32 3.59
C LYS A 590 -24.21 5.09 4.15
N PRO A 591 -23.72 5.16 5.41
CA PRO A 591 -22.87 4.11 5.95
C PRO A 591 -23.58 2.82 6.33
N TYR A 592 -24.89 2.83 6.53
CA TYR A 592 -25.62 1.67 7.05
C TYR A 592 -26.80 1.26 6.17
N LEU A 593 -27.27 0.01 6.33
CA LEU A 593 -28.44 -0.51 5.61
C LEU A 593 -29.71 0.35 5.81
N ALA A 594 -29.89 0.89 6.99
CA ALA A 594 -31.02 1.77 7.32
C ALA A 594 -31.07 3.03 6.42
N ASP A 595 -29.93 3.49 5.90
CA ASP A 595 -29.84 4.66 5.04
C ASP A 595 -30.36 4.43 3.61
N PHE A 596 -30.66 3.19 3.24
CA PHE A 596 -31.12 2.80 1.90
C PHE A 596 -32.61 2.61 1.77
N GLU A 597 -33.39 2.89 2.83
CA GLU A 597 -34.86 2.88 2.83
C GLU A 597 -35.46 1.55 2.27
N GLY A 598 -34.85 0.42 2.61
CA GLY A 598 -35.27 -0.92 2.16
C GLY A 598 -34.83 -1.30 0.75
N LYS A 599 -34.06 -0.43 0.05
CA LYS A 599 -33.42 -0.80 -1.22
C LYS A 599 -32.11 -1.53 -0.93
N SER A 600 -31.80 -2.52 -1.75
CA SER A 600 -30.51 -3.20 -1.61
C SER A 600 -29.34 -2.28 -2.02
N PRO A 601 -28.31 -2.15 -1.19
CA PRO A 601 -27.06 -1.51 -1.58
C PRO A 601 -26.08 -2.46 -2.28
N PHE A 602 -26.37 -3.78 -2.26
CA PHE A 602 -25.49 -4.81 -2.82
C PHE A 602 -25.63 -4.86 -4.35
N ALA A 603 -24.51 -4.71 -5.05
CA ALA A 603 -24.47 -4.68 -6.51
C ALA A 603 -24.06 -6.03 -7.12
N THR A 604 -24.29 -7.14 -6.43
CA THR A 604 -24.16 -8.51 -6.95
C THR A 604 -25.25 -8.82 -7.97
N HIS A 605 -25.13 -9.93 -8.69
CA HIS A 605 -26.15 -10.39 -9.64
C HIS A 605 -27.53 -10.59 -8.95
N SER A 606 -27.54 -11.15 -7.76
CA SER A 606 -28.77 -11.36 -6.96
C SER A 606 -29.25 -10.10 -6.23
N GLN A 607 -28.51 -9.00 -6.27
CA GLN A 607 -28.71 -7.82 -5.41
C GLN A 607 -28.71 -8.17 -3.91
N LYS A 608 -28.02 -9.24 -3.52
CA LYS A 608 -27.85 -9.72 -2.15
C LYS A 608 -26.41 -10.14 -1.92
N ILE A 609 -26.06 -10.42 -0.70
CA ILE A 609 -24.77 -11.06 -0.35
C ILE A 609 -24.78 -12.48 -0.92
N GLU A 610 -23.78 -12.83 -1.74
CA GLU A 610 -23.68 -14.12 -2.39
C GLU A 610 -22.71 -15.04 -1.64
N LEU A 611 -23.27 -15.94 -0.81
CA LEU A 611 -22.53 -16.99 -0.13
C LEU A 611 -22.08 -18.09 -1.10
N TYR A 612 -22.88 -18.32 -2.13
CA TYR A 612 -22.59 -19.05 -3.35
C TYR A 612 -22.51 -18.04 -4.49
N SER A 613 -21.45 -18.06 -5.30
CA SER A 613 -21.31 -17.14 -6.43
C SER A 613 -21.71 -17.80 -7.75
N PRO A 614 -22.87 -17.47 -8.33
CA PRO A 614 -23.23 -17.95 -9.66
C PRO A 614 -22.21 -17.55 -10.73
N GLU A 615 -21.66 -16.35 -10.63
CA GLU A 615 -20.70 -15.80 -11.57
C GLU A 615 -19.39 -16.62 -11.61
N LEU A 616 -18.89 -17.08 -10.47
CA LEU A 616 -17.75 -17.98 -10.41
C LEU A 616 -18.07 -19.35 -11.02
N ALA A 617 -19.26 -19.90 -10.72
CA ALA A 617 -19.71 -21.17 -11.27
C ALA A 617 -19.78 -21.12 -12.82
N GLU A 618 -20.37 -20.07 -13.38
CA GLU A 618 -20.45 -19.84 -14.82
C GLU A 618 -19.08 -19.71 -15.48
N ALA A 619 -18.10 -19.15 -14.75
CA ALA A 619 -16.73 -19.02 -15.21
C ALA A 619 -15.88 -20.29 -15.01
N GLY A 620 -16.45 -21.36 -14.43
CA GLY A 620 -15.75 -22.63 -14.20
C GLY A 620 -14.87 -22.64 -12.96
N PHE A 621 -15.08 -21.72 -12.02
CA PHE A 621 -14.42 -21.71 -10.72
C PHE A 621 -15.35 -22.27 -9.62
N ASP A 622 -14.77 -22.67 -8.49
CA ASP A 622 -15.56 -23.08 -7.33
C ASP A 622 -16.41 -21.91 -6.83
N PRO A 623 -17.76 -22.07 -6.78
CA PRO A 623 -18.67 -21.01 -6.37
C PRO A 623 -18.64 -20.71 -4.87
N ILE A 624 -18.13 -21.64 -4.07
CA ILE A 624 -17.91 -21.55 -2.62
C ILE A 624 -16.41 -21.78 -2.36
N PRO A 625 -15.80 -21.07 -1.41
CA PRO A 625 -14.37 -21.23 -1.11
C PRO A 625 -13.98 -22.66 -0.73
N VAL A 626 -12.91 -23.15 -1.32
CA VAL A 626 -12.29 -24.45 -1.02
C VAL A 626 -10.90 -24.26 -0.40
N TYR A 627 -10.47 -25.22 0.40
CA TYR A 627 -9.11 -25.24 0.92
C TYR A 627 -8.18 -25.90 -0.08
N GLU A 628 -7.11 -25.20 -0.44
CA GLU A 628 -5.99 -25.72 -1.20
C GLU A 628 -4.74 -25.76 -0.31
N PRO A 629 -4.05 -26.90 -0.21
CA PRO A 629 -2.80 -26.99 0.52
C PRO A 629 -1.73 -26.05 -0.06
N THR A 630 -0.97 -25.41 0.81
CA THR A 630 0.21 -24.63 0.41
C THR A 630 1.44 -25.51 0.35
N ASP A 631 2.41 -25.12 -0.52
CA ASP A 631 3.69 -25.82 -0.61
C ASP A 631 4.40 -25.86 0.76
N GLU A 632 5.03 -26.97 1.10
CA GLU A 632 5.81 -27.13 2.32
C GLU A 632 7.27 -26.74 2.10
N PRO A 633 7.96 -26.22 3.14
CA PRO A 633 9.37 -25.92 3.05
C PRO A 633 10.20 -27.19 2.75
N PRO A 634 11.17 -27.15 1.83
CA PRO A 634 12.14 -28.23 1.69
C PRO A 634 12.93 -28.47 3.00
N ALA A 635 13.49 -29.66 3.17
CA ALA A 635 14.28 -29.99 4.36
C ALA A 635 15.38 -28.93 4.61
N GLY A 636 15.48 -28.45 5.85
CA GLY A 636 16.43 -27.42 6.27
C GLY A 636 16.09 -25.98 5.84
N HIS A 637 14.90 -25.79 5.28
CA HIS A 637 14.38 -24.45 4.93
C HIS A 637 13.24 -24.05 5.85
N TYR A 638 13.05 -22.75 5.99
CA TYR A 638 11.95 -22.09 6.69
C TYR A 638 11.08 -21.35 5.70
N ARG A 639 9.79 -21.24 5.97
CA ARG A 639 8.94 -20.32 5.22
C ARG A 639 9.38 -18.89 5.46
N LEU A 640 9.63 -18.15 4.38
CA LEU A 640 9.98 -16.74 4.45
C LEU A 640 8.72 -15.89 4.67
N LEU A 641 8.58 -15.32 5.86
CA LEU A 641 7.60 -14.32 6.17
C LEU A 641 8.25 -12.93 6.13
N TYR A 642 7.55 -11.97 5.59
CA TYR A 642 7.98 -10.59 5.58
C TYR A 642 6.81 -9.65 5.82
N GLY A 643 7.08 -8.47 6.33
CA GLY A 643 6.06 -7.51 6.70
C GLY A 643 6.62 -6.12 6.88
N ARG A 644 5.86 -5.24 7.51
CA ARG A 644 6.19 -3.84 7.66
C ARG A 644 6.71 -3.51 9.05
N HIS A 645 7.27 -2.33 9.17
CA HIS A 645 7.66 -1.71 10.43
C HIS A 645 6.95 -0.36 10.59
N PRO A 646 6.53 0.07 11.79
CA PRO A 646 5.79 1.31 11.96
C PRO A 646 6.54 2.57 11.51
N VAL A 647 7.87 2.51 11.47
CA VAL A 647 8.75 3.62 11.08
C VAL A 647 8.91 3.70 9.55
N HIS A 648 8.83 2.57 8.82
CA HIS A 648 9.11 2.55 7.39
C HIS A 648 7.91 2.19 6.50
N THR A 649 7.98 2.62 5.25
CA THR A 649 7.00 2.31 4.21
C THR A 649 7.72 1.74 2.99
N PHE A 650 7.47 0.46 2.67
CA PHE A 650 8.08 -0.24 1.53
C PHE A 650 9.60 -0.03 1.46
N ALA A 651 10.15 0.18 0.28
CA ALA A 651 11.53 0.58 0.05
C ALA A 651 11.71 2.11 -0.04
N LYS A 652 10.67 2.90 0.28
CA LYS A 652 10.63 4.36 0.06
C LYS A 652 11.37 5.17 1.13
N THR A 653 11.31 4.74 2.39
CA THR A 653 11.62 5.63 3.52
C THR A 653 12.90 5.30 4.28
N GLN A 654 13.61 4.23 3.91
CA GLN A 654 14.84 3.78 4.60
C GLN A 654 15.98 4.79 4.52
N ASN A 655 15.99 5.61 3.45
CA ASN A 655 16.99 6.67 3.28
C ASN A 655 16.63 7.96 4.04
N THR A 656 15.37 8.16 4.41
CA THR A 656 14.90 9.37 5.12
C THR A 656 15.65 9.51 6.46
N PRO A 657 16.43 10.60 6.67
CA PRO A 657 17.35 10.72 7.81
C PRO A 657 16.74 10.40 9.17
N LEU A 658 15.62 11.05 9.54
CA LEU A 658 14.98 10.84 10.84
C LEU A 658 14.43 9.42 11.03
N LEU A 659 13.96 8.79 9.97
CA LEU A 659 13.43 7.42 10.04
C LEU A 659 14.55 6.39 10.07
N HIS A 660 15.62 6.63 9.33
CA HIS A 660 16.83 5.82 9.37
C HIS A 660 17.43 5.79 10.79
N ASP A 661 17.51 6.94 11.46
CA ASP A 661 18.03 7.02 12.84
C ASP A 661 17.18 6.23 13.84
N LEU A 662 15.89 6.05 13.58
CA LEU A 662 15.00 5.24 14.41
C LEU A 662 15.10 3.73 14.13
N TYR A 663 15.32 3.33 12.87
CA TYR A 663 15.41 1.93 12.46
C TYR A 663 16.25 1.80 11.18
N ALA A 664 17.54 1.59 11.32
CA ALA A 664 18.51 1.67 10.22
C ALA A 664 18.61 0.40 9.37
N GLU A 665 18.31 -0.78 9.92
CA GLU A 665 18.43 -2.08 9.26
C GLU A 665 17.40 -3.06 9.79
N ASN A 666 17.01 -4.05 9.00
CA ASN A 666 16.12 -5.11 9.46
C ASN A 666 16.88 -6.25 10.15
N GLU A 667 16.13 -7.07 10.89
CA GLU A 667 16.60 -8.25 11.61
C GLU A 667 15.84 -9.49 11.13
N LEU A 668 16.50 -10.64 11.17
CA LEU A 668 15.88 -11.94 10.96
C LEU A 668 15.31 -12.47 12.28
N TRP A 669 13.99 -12.49 12.40
CA TRP A 669 13.35 -13.16 13.52
C TRP A 669 13.42 -14.67 13.31
N LEU A 670 14.02 -15.37 14.25
CA LEU A 670 14.17 -16.81 14.29
C LEU A 670 13.69 -17.32 15.67
N ASN A 671 12.97 -18.43 15.68
CA ASN A 671 12.57 -19.04 16.93
C ASN A 671 13.80 -19.35 17.80
N GLU A 672 13.74 -19.09 19.10
CA GLU A 672 14.90 -19.23 19.98
C GLU A 672 15.40 -20.68 20.13
N ALA A 673 14.50 -21.66 20.05
CA ALA A 673 14.88 -23.07 20.07
C ALA A 673 15.62 -23.46 18.79
N GLU A 674 15.14 -22.98 17.62
CA GLU A 674 15.79 -23.17 16.33
C GLU A 674 17.16 -22.45 16.27
N ALA A 675 17.25 -21.22 16.80
CA ALA A 675 18.50 -20.48 16.91
C ALA A 675 19.53 -21.29 17.73
N THR A 676 19.10 -21.83 18.87
CA THR A 676 19.95 -22.68 19.72
C THR A 676 20.40 -23.94 19.00
N THR A 677 19.50 -24.63 18.28
CA THR A 677 19.81 -25.84 17.52
C THR A 677 20.85 -25.57 16.43
N GLN A 678 20.78 -24.39 15.80
CA GLN A 678 21.74 -23.98 14.79
C GLN A 678 23.01 -23.32 15.39
N GLY A 679 23.09 -23.18 16.72
CA GLY A 679 24.20 -22.51 17.40
C GLY A 679 24.32 -21.02 17.02
N LEU A 680 23.17 -20.33 16.87
CA LEU A 680 23.05 -18.90 16.57
C LEU A 680 22.64 -18.12 17.81
N ALA A 681 23.21 -16.93 17.98
CA ALA A 681 22.87 -15.99 19.04
C ALA A 681 22.28 -14.69 18.48
N ASN A 682 21.64 -13.90 19.36
CA ASN A 682 21.19 -12.56 19.00
C ASN A 682 22.35 -11.70 18.50
N GLY A 683 22.16 -11.08 17.34
CA GLY A 683 23.13 -10.20 16.71
C GLY A 683 24.12 -10.89 15.77
N ASP A 684 24.13 -12.22 15.71
CA ASP A 684 24.95 -12.94 14.73
C ASP A 684 24.53 -12.54 13.31
N ALA A 685 25.52 -12.24 12.46
CA ALA A 685 25.30 -11.95 11.07
C ALA A 685 25.20 -13.26 10.25
N VAL A 686 24.14 -13.37 9.46
CA VAL A 686 23.89 -14.53 8.61
C VAL A 686 23.45 -14.10 7.22
N TRP A 687 23.60 -14.99 6.25
CA TRP A 687 22.98 -14.86 4.94
C TRP A 687 21.75 -15.76 4.83
N LEU A 688 20.79 -15.32 4.03
CA LEU A 688 19.65 -16.13 3.63
C LEU A 688 19.85 -16.58 2.20
N GLU A 689 19.57 -17.85 1.94
CA GLU A 689 19.55 -18.41 0.59
C GLU A 689 18.20 -19.09 0.38
N ASN A 690 17.52 -18.75 -0.71
CA ASN A 690 16.23 -19.36 -1.01
C ASN A 690 16.40 -20.71 -1.69
N GLN A 691 15.26 -21.40 -1.96
CA GLN A 691 15.21 -22.71 -2.60
C GLN A 691 15.85 -22.77 -4.01
N ASP A 692 15.99 -21.61 -4.67
CA ASP A 692 16.55 -21.47 -6.02
C ASP A 692 18.02 -20.97 -6.00
N GLY A 693 18.63 -20.85 -4.81
CA GLY A 693 20.01 -20.39 -4.62
C GLY A 693 20.20 -18.88 -4.62
N ALA A 694 19.12 -18.10 -4.66
CA ALA A 694 19.22 -16.65 -4.52
C ALA A 694 19.57 -16.25 -3.09
N ARG A 695 20.51 -15.29 -2.94
CA ARG A 695 21.05 -14.89 -1.63
C ARG A 695 20.75 -13.45 -1.29
N SER A 696 20.51 -13.21 0.00
CA SER A 696 20.36 -11.86 0.56
C SER A 696 20.95 -11.80 1.97
N GLY A 697 21.66 -10.72 2.26
CA GLY A 697 22.32 -10.51 3.56
C GLY A 697 23.54 -9.58 3.43
N PRO A 698 24.37 -9.46 4.49
CA PRO A 698 24.13 -10.07 5.80
C PRO A 698 22.96 -9.45 6.57
N ILE A 699 22.29 -10.24 7.41
CA ILE A 699 21.23 -9.81 8.29
C ILE A 699 21.47 -10.32 9.71
N LYS A 700 21.17 -9.51 10.72
CA LYS A 700 21.36 -9.89 12.13
C LYS A 700 20.23 -10.77 12.63
N VAL A 701 20.58 -11.85 13.31
CA VAL A 701 19.62 -12.76 13.95
C VAL A 701 18.99 -12.08 15.16
N LYS A 702 17.68 -12.22 15.27
CA LYS A 702 16.88 -11.93 16.44
C LYS A 702 16.22 -13.22 16.94
N ALA A 703 16.90 -13.93 17.81
CA ALA A 703 16.35 -15.11 18.45
C ALA A 703 15.21 -14.69 19.40
N THR A 704 14.02 -15.28 19.22
CA THR A 704 12.83 -14.86 19.98
C THR A 704 11.77 -15.96 20.01
N PRO A 705 11.04 -16.16 21.14
CA PRO A 705 9.90 -17.08 21.19
C PRO A 705 8.66 -16.55 20.46
N ARG A 706 8.73 -15.35 19.90
CA ARG A 706 7.60 -14.64 19.30
C ARG A 706 7.30 -15.02 17.85
N ILE A 707 7.90 -16.09 17.33
CA ILE A 707 7.66 -16.62 16.00
C ILE A 707 7.65 -18.16 16.06
N ARG A 708 6.88 -18.80 15.19
CA ARG A 708 6.86 -20.25 15.04
C ARG A 708 8.23 -20.80 14.62
N ALA A 709 8.48 -22.07 14.92
CA ALA A 709 9.76 -22.75 14.62
C ALA A 709 9.93 -23.04 13.11
N ASP A 710 8.84 -23.17 12.36
CA ASP A 710 8.81 -23.50 10.93
C ASP A 710 8.91 -22.28 9.99
N ALA A 711 9.04 -21.09 10.53
CA ALA A 711 9.07 -19.84 9.76
C ALA A 711 10.14 -18.87 10.28
N VAL A 712 10.61 -18.01 9.40
CA VAL A 712 11.43 -16.84 9.72
C VAL A 712 10.72 -15.56 9.24
N TYR A 713 11.00 -14.44 9.88
CA TYR A 713 10.39 -13.15 9.54
C TYR A 713 11.44 -12.05 9.41
N MET A 714 11.27 -11.19 8.41
CA MET A 714 12.07 -9.98 8.26
C MET A 714 11.19 -8.79 7.82
N VAL A 715 11.66 -7.58 8.10
CA VAL A 715 10.98 -6.35 7.63
C VAL A 715 11.33 -6.10 6.17
N HIS A 716 10.30 -5.86 5.36
CA HIS A 716 10.38 -5.56 3.93
C HIS A 716 11.05 -4.20 3.63
N GLY A 717 11.73 -4.11 2.48
CA GLY A 717 12.22 -2.86 1.88
C GLY A 717 13.66 -2.50 2.22
N PHE A 718 14.39 -3.34 2.93
CA PHE A 718 15.83 -3.23 3.19
C PHE A 718 16.69 -3.98 2.18
N GLY A 719 18.01 -3.94 2.37
CA GLY A 719 18.98 -4.61 1.48
C GLY A 719 19.02 -3.99 0.09
N GLN A 720 18.79 -2.68 0.00
CA GLN A 720 18.84 -1.91 -1.25
C GLN A 720 20.27 -1.83 -1.79
N GLU A 721 20.42 -1.89 -3.11
CA GLU A 721 21.68 -1.78 -3.84
C GLU A 721 21.66 -0.54 -4.75
N ALA A 722 21.40 0.61 -4.16
CA ALA A 722 21.38 1.90 -4.82
C ALA A 722 22.48 2.79 -4.28
N PRO A 723 23.67 2.88 -4.92
CA PRO A 723 24.82 3.63 -4.42
C PRO A 723 24.54 5.12 -4.16
N GLY A 724 23.53 5.68 -4.84
CA GLY A 724 23.09 7.06 -4.62
C GLY A 724 22.30 7.28 -3.32
N LEU A 725 21.93 6.24 -2.60
CA LEU A 725 21.21 6.32 -1.32
C LEU A 725 22.22 6.16 -0.17
N SER A 726 22.71 7.26 0.36
CA SER A 726 23.84 7.26 1.33
C SER A 726 23.52 6.52 2.65
N ARG A 727 22.24 6.37 3.00
CA ARG A 727 21.80 5.71 4.24
C ARG A 727 21.24 4.31 4.01
N ALA A 728 20.42 4.12 2.98
CA ALA A 728 19.72 2.87 2.75
C ALA A 728 20.56 1.81 2.04
N ASN A 729 21.56 2.23 1.25
CA ASN A 729 22.39 1.32 0.47
C ASN A 729 23.14 0.32 1.36
N GLY A 730 23.01 -0.98 1.07
CA GLY A 730 23.72 -2.06 1.75
C GLY A 730 23.28 -2.28 3.21
N ARG A 731 22.12 -1.79 3.63
CA ARG A 731 21.62 -1.97 5.01
C ARG A 731 20.64 -3.12 5.11
N GLY A 732 20.98 -4.13 5.93
CA GLY A 732 20.19 -5.32 6.15
C GLY A 732 20.04 -6.21 4.90
N ALA A 733 18.98 -7.02 4.84
CA ALA A 733 18.72 -7.95 3.74
C ALA A 733 17.41 -7.61 3.02
N SER A 734 17.38 -7.90 1.71
CA SER A 734 16.21 -7.75 0.85
C SER A 734 15.42 -9.05 0.79
N ASP A 735 14.16 -9.00 1.20
CA ASP A 735 13.20 -10.09 0.99
C ASP A 735 12.86 -10.26 -0.50
N THR A 736 12.81 -9.17 -1.28
CA THR A 736 12.46 -9.21 -2.71
C THR A 736 13.48 -10.00 -3.54
N LYS A 737 14.77 -9.97 -3.16
CA LYS A 737 15.79 -10.81 -3.81
C LYS A 737 15.55 -12.31 -3.60
N LEU A 738 14.90 -12.66 -2.49
CA LEU A 738 14.58 -14.05 -2.12
C LEU A 738 13.23 -14.52 -2.69
N GLN A 739 12.45 -13.62 -3.30
CA GLN A 739 11.16 -13.91 -3.92
C GLN A 739 11.36 -14.22 -5.41
N THR A 740 11.88 -15.41 -5.71
CA THR A 740 12.14 -15.84 -7.09
C THR A 740 10.93 -16.52 -7.74
N ALA A 741 9.98 -16.98 -6.94
CA ALA A 741 8.75 -17.64 -7.39
C ALA A 741 7.50 -16.91 -6.88
N TYR A 742 6.42 -16.98 -7.65
CA TYR A 742 5.07 -16.58 -7.25
C TYR A 742 4.03 -17.48 -7.91
N LYS A 743 2.86 -17.60 -7.28
CA LYS A 743 1.66 -18.20 -7.87
C LYS A 743 0.67 -17.13 -8.21
N LEU A 744 0.13 -17.19 -9.42
CA LEU A 744 -0.93 -16.25 -9.83
C LEU A 744 -2.26 -16.71 -9.23
N ASP A 745 -2.98 -15.80 -8.57
CA ASP A 745 -4.37 -16.03 -8.23
C ASP A 745 -5.20 -16.11 -9.53
N PRO A 746 -5.90 -17.22 -9.79
CA PRO A 746 -6.52 -17.45 -11.09
C PRO A 746 -7.74 -16.55 -11.35
N ILE A 747 -8.31 -15.94 -10.31
CA ILE A 747 -9.48 -15.06 -10.39
C ILE A 747 -9.02 -13.61 -10.52
N SER A 748 -8.28 -13.11 -9.56
CA SER A 748 -7.92 -11.67 -9.46
C SER A 748 -6.56 -11.29 -10.03
N GLY A 749 -5.74 -12.26 -10.50
CA GLY A 749 -4.39 -11.98 -10.98
C GLY A 749 -3.40 -11.55 -9.89
N GLY A 750 -3.74 -11.71 -8.62
CA GLY A 750 -2.86 -11.39 -7.50
C GLY A 750 -1.63 -12.29 -7.45
N ALA A 751 -0.46 -11.73 -7.11
CA ALA A 751 0.77 -12.49 -7.02
C ALA A 751 0.97 -13.11 -5.63
N GLY A 752 0.86 -14.42 -5.54
CA GLY A 752 1.13 -15.21 -4.34
C GLY A 752 2.62 -15.42 -4.13
N MET A 753 3.29 -14.52 -3.42
CA MET A 753 4.75 -14.49 -3.26
C MET A 753 5.26 -15.23 -2.00
N ARG A 754 4.38 -15.67 -1.07
CA ARG A 754 4.73 -16.36 0.17
C ARG A 754 4.94 -17.87 0.00
N ILE A 755 5.32 -18.26 -1.19
CA ILE A 755 5.72 -19.62 -1.55
C ILE A 755 7.25 -19.78 -1.64
N ASN A 756 7.98 -18.79 -1.14
CA ASN A 756 9.43 -18.85 -1.09
C ASN A 756 9.90 -19.28 0.29
N PHE A 757 10.96 -20.08 0.30
CA PHE A 757 11.56 -20.67 1.49
C PHE A 757 13.03 -20.29 1.55
N VAL A 758 13.59 -20.22 2.75
CA VAL A 758 15.00 -19.86 2.94
C VAL A 758 15.68 -20.76 3.93
N ARG A 759 16.96 -21.00 3.69
CA ARG A 759 17.89 -21.58 4.67
C ARG A 759 18.84 -20.49 5.18
N ILE A 760 19.33 -20.68 6.40
CA ILE A 760 20.25 -19.76 7.05
C ILE A 760 21.68 -20.23 6.80
N ILE A 761 22.54 -19.35 6.31
CA ILE A 761 23.95 -19.63 6.04
C ILE A 761 24.79 -18.75 6.95
N LYS A 762 25.66 -19.38 7.76
CA LYS A 762 26.71 -18.68 8.50
C LYS A 762 27.82 -18.31 7.55
N GLU A 763 28.29 -17.04 7.58
CA GLU A 763 29.61 -16.75 7.05
C GLU A 763 30.67 -17.40 7.97
N VAL A 764 31.53 -18.22 7.39
CA VAL A 764 32.67 -18.82 8.08
C VAL A 764 33.82 -17.82 8.11
#